data_d783d18062223b246c6fc409744d4cac
#
_entry.id   d783d18062223b246c6fc409744d4cac
#
_cell.length_a   1.000
_cell.length_b   1.000
_cell.length_c   1.000
_cell.angle_alpha   90.00
_cell.angle_beta   90.00
_cell.angle_gamma   90.00
#
_symmetry.space_group_name_H-M   'P 1'
#
loop_
_entity.id
_entity.type
_entity.pdbx_description
1 polymer ?
#
loop_
_entity_poly.entity_id
_entity_poly.type
_entity_poly.pdbx_seq_one_letter_code
_entity_poly.pdbx_strand_id
1 'polypeptide(L)'
;MKKKVRTMCHDCHTKCGVVLTVEDGVITGVEGDPNHPISEGMLCTKAFSAKEIHEHPDRLQYPMRRIGARGEGKWERFTWEEALDTIADKMKEVIEQYGPQSVVTAQGTGRACNAWHYRLQSSIGVPGFALAPTHVCLLPNLSQTHVTWGRMFHPHEACDYRRAKSIVSWGSNPIRSRQHSGLRILDSMRDGGKLIVVDPVFRDIASKAEVFLQIRPGTDSALALCLSNLIIQNKEYGAELLTTWSNAPFLVHPEEGRLLRETDINLDADPDADHYVVWNSNTDAPAYWLPEVKSYNIDDVGPVLDGKFTITTVSGTNIECVTAFREYANYLEQFTPEYASEITWIPADRIVAAYEVMISNKPCILSPYLGACMMSSNAVQSGRSITILQILLNPPVDEPGGILFNPIWDVTFDPIITMADQVPGQHLRLGYDKYPMYTQVYASSNWPASIWDAIETEEPWPIKVLACIATDLLGCYEHPQKIHEVLQSNNLELFVVMDYWMTPSAKLADIILPAAHWSERCMGDEEVIPDPCIVTIPQIAVDPPGEAKDDWYFWREMGKRIKPEWWPWDSTEEMYLARLKWFYDWPEDAGWDEAVEKAYIQPTNAGATRIFKQHEKGLIEFKTASRKIEIYSEAMPVYGYDAPFPTYAEPAEGPLTTPELYQEYPFILTTGARDYPFYHSAWTNIARQRVIEPWPYVEMNDEDAARLQISDGEWVYVQSPRGQIKVKARVSKATLKGVISLPRQNYKDDCKELNLPGYDWDQANPNILIPTDGSDPGFGCTPMRGTLARISKAE
;
A
#
# COMPACT_ATOMS: atom_id res chain seq x y z
N MET A 1 40.53 -10.11 8.16
CA MET A 1 40.15 -9.65 9.54
C MET A 1 38.66 -9.92 9.74
N LYS A 2 38.28 -10.50 10.89
CA LYS A 2 36.87 -10.78 11.23
C LYS A 2 36.23 -9.56 11.91
N LYS A 3 35.10 -9.08 11.38
CA LYS A 3 34.30 -7.98 11.95
C LYS A 3 32.81 -8.35 12.00
N LYS A 4 32.07 -7.77 12.94
CA LYS A 4 30.60 -7.80 12.96
C LYS A 4 30.08 -6.43 12.58
N VAL A 5 29.15 -6.39 11.62
CA VAL A 5 28.52 -5.15 11.12
C VAL A 5 27.03 -5.23 11.39
N ARG A 6 26.52 -4.23 12.10
CA ARG A 6 25.07 -4.02 12.27
C ARG A 6 24.52 -3.27 11.06
N THR A 7 23.44 -3.78 10.52
CA THR A 7 22.77 -3.16 9.37
C THR A 7 21.30 -3.55 9.38
N MET A 8 20.59 -3.22 8.32
CA MET A 8 19.18 -3.49 8.15
C MET A 8 18.93 -4.28 6.87
N CYS A 9 18.13 -5.35 6.96
CA CYS A 9 17.68 -6.11 5.82
C CYS A 9 16.62 -5.31 5.04
N HIS A 10 16.85 -5.04 3.76
CA HIS A 10 15.94 -4.37 2.85
C HIS A 10 15.32 -5.29 1.78
N ASP A 11 15.23 -6.60 2.05
CA ASP A 11 14.56 -7.54 1.13
C ASP A 11 13.03 -7.41 1.15
N CYS A 12 12.49 -6.67 2.10
CA CYS A 12 11.06 -6.33 2.17
C CYS A 12 10.83 -5.16 3.13
N HIS A 13 9.59 -4.68 3.24
CA HIS A 13 9.21 -3.57 4.13
C HIS A 13 9.28 -3.88 5.64
N THR A 14 9.65 -5.09 6.04
CA THR A 14 9.76 -5.41 7.49
C THR A 14 11.03 -4.83 8.11
N LYS A 15 12.10 -4.60 7.31
CA LYS A 15 13.36 -3.92 7.69
C LYS A 15 13.96 -4.43 9.00
N CYS A 16 14.15 -5.74 9.10
CA CYS A 16 14.69 -6.39 10.28
C CYS A 16 16.14 -5.97 10.54
N GLY A 17 16.51 -5.75 11.81
CA GLY A 17 17.89 -5.56 12.21
C GLY A 17 18.73 -6.82 12.02
N VAL A 18 19.89 -6.68 11.40
CA VAL A 18 20.80 -7.78 11.03
C VAL A 18 22.20 -7.51 11.53
N VAL A 19 22.86 -8.55 12.01
CA VAL A 19 24.31 -8.56 12.29
C VAL A 19 24.97 -9.47 11.26
N LEU A 20 25.80 -8.88 10.39
CA LEU A 20 26.63 -9.62 9.43
C LEU A 20 28.01 -9.86 10.02
N THR A 21 28.46 -11.13 9.97
CA THR A 21 29.86 -11.47 10.23
C THR A 21 30.60 -11.47 8.92
N VAL A 22 31.63 -10.64 8.81
CA VAL A 22 32.47 -10.50 7.61
C VAL A 22 33.89 -10.90 7.93
N GLU A 23 34.48 -11.78 7.13
CA GLU A 23 35.86 -12.20 7.20
C GLU A 23 36.53 -11.94 5.84
N ASP A 24 37.58 -11.10 5.83
CA ASP A 24 38.37 -10.76 4.63
C ASP A 24 37.50 -10.35 3.42
N GLY A 25 36.46 -9.53 3.67
CA GLY A 25 35.54 -9.03 2.64
C GLY A 25 34.40 -9.96 2.27
N VAL A 26 34.29 -11.14 2.88
CA VAL A 26 33.28 -12.15 2.60
C VAL A 26 32.27 -12.25 3.76
N ILE A 27 31.00 -12.32 3.46
CA ILE A 27 29.95 -12.59 4.47
C ILE A 27 30.02 -14.07 4.88
N THR A 28 30.39 -14.32 6.14
CA THR A 28 30.49 -15.69 6.69
C THR A 28 29.39 -16.04 7.67
N GLY A 29 28.59 -15.06 8.13
CA GLY A 29 27.46 -15.28 9.02
C GLY A 29 26.40 -14.18 8.91
N VAL A 30 25.15 -14.59 9.07
CA VAL A 30 23.97 -13.72 9.11
C VAL A 30 23.18 -14.07 10.34
N GLU A 31 22.98 -13.10 11.23
CA GLU A 31 22.23 -13.26 12.49
C GLU A 31 21.23 -12.09 12.61
N GLY A 32 20.08 -12.33 13.23
CA GLY A 32 19.20 -11.23 13.64
C GLY A 32 19.81 -10.45 14.77
N ASP A 33 19.67 -9.11 14.76
CA ASP A 33 20.14 -8.29 15.88
C ASP A 33 19.16 -8.37 17.06
N PRO A 34 19.54 -9.00 18.19
CA PRO A 34 18.65 -9.12 19.35
C PRO A 34 18.36 -7.77 20.03
N ASN A 35 19.16 -6.75 19.74
CA ASN A 35 18.96 -5.40 20.29
C ASN A 35 18.09 -4.52 19.39
N HIS A 36 17.72 -5.00 18.21
CA HIS A 36 16.84 -4.25 17.33
C HIS A 36 15.41 -4.19 17.92
N PRO A 37 14.88 -3.00 18.25
CA PRO A 37 13.65 -2.88 19.06
C PRO A 37 12.40 -3.46 18.41
N ILE A 38 12.42 -3.62 17.09
CA ILE A 38 11.26 -4.08 16.31
C ILE A 38 11.34 -5.57 16.03
N SER A 39 12.46 -6.05 15.47
CA SER A 39 12.60 -7.44 15.05
C SER A 39 13.09 -8.37 16.16
N GLU A 40 13.66 -7.82 17.24
CA GLU A 40 14.07 -8.57 18.45
C GLU A 40 14.88 -9.85 18.11
N GLY A 41 15.77 -9.76 17.11
CA GLY A 41 16.59 -10.87 16.62
C GLY A 41 15.91 -11.80 15.60
N MET A 42 14.67 -11.56 15.23
CA MET A 42 13.98 -12.40 14.23
C MET A 42 14.42 -12.06 12.80
N LEU A 43 14.63 -13.10 12.01
CA LEU A 43 14.86 -13.01 10.56
C LEU A 43 14.06 -14.08 9.83
N CYS A 44 13.71 -13.78 8.58
CA CYS A 44 13.15 -14.77 7.67
C CYS A 44 14.24 -15.32 6.72
N THR A 45 13.88 -16.35 5.94
CA THR A 45 14.81 -17.02 5.01
C THR A 45 15.47 -16.05 4.02
N LYS A 46 14.83 -14.96 3.62
CA LYS A 46 15.39 -13.96 2.66
C LYS A 46 16.66 -13.31 3.19
N ALA A 47 16.67 -12.84 4.42
CA ALA A 47 17.84 -12.20 5.02
C ALA A 47 19.06 -13.14 5.08
N PHE A 48 18.84 -14.44 5.31
CA PHE A 48 19.90 -15.43 5.33
C PHE A 48 20.56 -15.67 3.97
N SER A 49 19.96 -15.22 2.87
CA SER A 49 20.53 -15.31 1.52
C SER A 49 21.48 -14.17 1.16
N ALA A 50 21.80 -13.28 2.08
CA ALA A 50 22.65 -12.11 1.80
C ALA A 50 24.00 -12.48 1.19
N LYS A 51 24.62 -13.59 1.65
CA LYS A 51 25.86 -14.12 1.08
C LYS A 51 25.66 -14.61 -0.35
N GLU A 52 24.67 -15.48 -0.55
CA GLU A 52 24.36 -16.08 -1.85
C GLU A 52 24.02 -15.00 -2.89
N ILE A 53 23.33 -13.93 -2.46
CA ILE A 53 22.99 -12.80 -3.32
C ILE A 53 24.25 -12.01 -3.69
N HIS A 54 25.11 -11.71 -2.70
CA HIS A 54 26.34 -10.95 -2.92
C HIS A 54 27.29 -11.67 -3.89
N GLU A 55 27.47 -12.98 -3.74
CA GLU A 55 28.41 -13.80 -4.52
C GLU A 55 27.79 -14.40 -5.79
N HIS A 56 26.53 -14.13 -6.09
CA HIS A 56 25.83 -14.80 -7.20
C HIS A 56 26.43 -14.47 -8.56
N PRO A 57 26.76 -15.48 -9.40
CA PRO A 57 27.44 -15.24 -10.67
C PRO A 57 26.62 -14.48 -11.71
N ASP A 58 25.28 -14.48 -11.60
CA ASP A 58 24.38 -13.78 -12.51
C ASP A 58 24.10 -12.33 -12.06
N ARG A 59 24.77 -11.82 -10.99
CA ARG A 59 24.67 -10.40 -10.59
C ARG A 59 25.17 -9.47 -11.69
N LEU A 60 24.41 -8.43 -11.98
CA LEU A 60 24.87 -7.32 -12.80
C LEU A 60 26.01 -6.59 -12.08
N GLN A 61 27.14 -6.41 -12.76
CA GLN A 61 28.37 -5.87 -12.16
C GLN A 61 28.85 -4.57 -12.82
N TYR A 62 28.44 -4.31 -14.03
CA TYR A 62 28.91 -3.18 -14.82
C TYR A 62 27.78 -2.51 -15.59
N PRO A 63 27.84 -1.20 -15.84
CA PRO A 63 26.94 -0.55 -16.78
C PRO A 63 27.11 -1.16 -18.17
N MET A 64 25.98 -1.39 -18.83
CA MET A 64 25.92 -1.97 -20.17
C MET A 64 24.96 -1.19 -21.05
N ARG A 65 25.33 -1.01 -22.33
CA ARG A 65 24.42 -0.49 -23.36
C ARG A 65 24.09 -1.58 -24.38
N ARG A 66 22.90 -1.52 -24.90
CA ARG A 66 22.42 -2.41 -25.93
C ARG A 66 23.12 -2.14 -27.26
N ILE A 67 23.49 -3.22 -27.95
CA ILE A 67 23.91 -3.22 -29.34
C ILE A 67 22.96 -4.14 -30.14
N GLY A 68 22.27 -3.56 -31.13
CA GLY A 68 21.23 -4.29 -31.88
C GLY A 68 19.79 -3.91 -31.45
N ALA A 69 18.80 -4.75 -31.74
CA ALA A 69 17.40 -4.51 -31.38
C ALA A 69 17.11 -4.79 -29.89
N ARG A 70 16.07 -4.15 -29.33
CA ARG A 70 15.58 -4.46 -27.98
C ARG A 70 15.15 -5.92 -27.90
N GLY A 71 15.53 -6.61 -26.83
CA GLY A 71 15.26 -8.04 -26.64
C GLY A 71 16.23 -8.99 -27.36
N GLU A 72 17.17 -8.51 -28.19
CA GLU A 72 18.14 -9.34 -28.88
C GLU A 72 19.23 -9.93 -27.96
N GLY A 73 19.35 -9.38 -26.74
CA GLY A 73 20.27 -9.86 -25.71
C GLY A 73 21.74 -9.56 -25.98
N LYS A 74 22.06 -8.58 -26.83
CA LYS A 74 23.41 -8.16 -27.13
C LYS A 74 23.79 -6.87 -26.38
N TRP A 75 24.86 -6.95 -25.62
CA TRP A 75 25.30 -5.90 -24.73
C TRP A 75 26.79 -5.62 -24.89
N GLU A 76 27.18 -4.34 -24.71
CA GLU A 76 28.55 -3.95 -24.50
C GLU A 76 28.68 -3.11 -23.22
N ARG A 77 29.79 -3.30 -22.51
CA ARG A 77 30.13 -2.57 -21.31
C ARG A 77 30.55 -1.14 -21.67
N PHE A 78 30.13 -0.17 -20.83
CA PHE A 78 30.65 1.19 -20.85
C PHE A 78 30.77 1.73 -19.40
N THR A 79 31.29 2.95 -19.24
CA THR A 79 31.53 3.50 -17.91
C THR A 79 30.27 4.10 -17.30
N TRP A 80 30.24 4.24 -15.98
CA TRP A 80 29.16 4.97 -15.29
C TRP A 80 29.03 6.40 -15.80
N GLU A 81 30.14 7.11 -16.02
CA GLU A 81 30.12 8.50 -16.49
C GLU A 81 29.46 8.59 -17.88
N GLU A 82 29.90 7.73 -18.84
CA GLU A 82 29.29 7.66 -20.17
C GLU A 82 27.80 7.31 -20.10
N ALA A 83 27.41 6.41 -19.18
CA ALA A 83 26.01 6.04 -19.00
C ALA A 83 25.18 7.21 -18.51
N LEU A 84 25.62 7.88 -17.44
CA LEU A 84 24.91 8.99 -16.83
C LEU A 84 24.82 10.20 -17.77
N ASP A 85 25.90 10.51 -18.51
CA ASP A 85 25.89 11.57 -19.50
C ASP A 85 24.93 11.27 -20.65
N THR A 86 24.97 10.02 -21.18
CA THR A 86 24.03 9.59 -22.24
C THR A 86 22.57 9.72 -21.79
N ILE A 87 22.26 9.31 -20.56
CA ILE A 87 20.90 9.39 -20.02
C ILE A 87 20.48 10.86 -19.82
N ALA A 88 21.35 11.67 -19.21
CA ALA A 88 21.06 13.08 -18.95
C ALA A 88 20.89 13.91 -20.25
N ASP A 89 21.74 13.66 -21.24
CA ASP A 89 21.68 14.37 -22.53
C ASP A 89 20.40 13.99 -23.27
N LYS A 90 19.99 12.71 -23.28
CA LYS A 90 18.73 12.28 -23.87
C LYS A 90 17.53 12.87 -23.12
N MET A 91 17.55 12.91 -21.78
CA MET A 91 16.49 13.57 -21.01
C MET A 91 16.37 15.05 -21.37
N LYS A 92 17.48 15.80 -21.46
CA LYS A 92 17.48 17.21 -21.85
C LYS A 92 16.95 17.41 -23.27
N GLU A 93 17.39 16.58 -24.23
CA GLU A 93 16.92 16.62 -25.62
C GLU A 93 15.40 16.45 -25.70
N VAL A 94 14.84 15.43 -25.05
CA VAL A 94 13.38 15.20 -25.10
C VAL A 94 12.58 16.23 -24.32
N ILE A 95 13.14 16.79 -23.23
CA ILE A 95 12.53 17.89 -22.49
C ILE A 95 12.45 19.14 -23.38
N GLU A 96 13.50 19.46 -24.13
CA GLU A 96 13.50 20.59 -25.04
C GLU A 96 12.49 20.41 -26.20
N GLN A 97 12.38 19.16 -26.69
CA GLN A 97 11.54 18.88 -27.88
C GLN A 97 10.06 18.67 -27.52
N TYR A 98 9.75 17.97 -26.41
CA TYR A 98 8.40 17.49 -26.09
C TYR A 98 7.87 18.03 -24.75
N GLY A 99 8.72 18.67 -23.98
CA GLY A 99 8.41 19.11 -22.61
C GLY A 99 8.78 18.06 -21.54
N PRO A 100 8.88 18.53 -20.27
CA PRO A 100 9.35 17.70 -19.17
C PRO A 100 8.45 16.49 -18.86
N GLN A 101 7.17 16.52 -19.23
CA GLN A 101 6.23 15.43 -19.07
C GLN A 101 6.56 14.20 -19.94
N SER A 102 7.44 14.34 -20.93
CA SER A 102 7.90 13.23 -21.77
C SER A 102 8.92 12.30 -21.10
N VAL A 103 9.41 12.65 -19.92
CA VAL A 103 10.35 11.86 -19.12
C VAL A 103 9.64 11.30 -17.90
N VAL A 104 9.59 9.97 -17.80
CA VAL A 104 9.03 9.24 -16.66
C VAL A 104 10.12 8.44 -15.95
N THR A 105 10.21 8.56 -14.65
CA THR A 105 11.01 7.66 -13.84
C THR A 105 10.11 6.67 -13.10
N ALA A 106 10.56 5.44 -12.93
CA ALA A 106 9.83 4.39 -12.26
C ALA A 106 10.67 3.79 -11.13
N GLN A 107 10.01 3.46 -10.02
CA GLN A 107 10.66 2.87 -8.87
C GLN A 107 9.83 1.77 -8.24
N GLY A 108 10.50 0.69 -7.83
CA GLY A 108 9.93 -0.36 -7.00
C GLY A 108 9.91 0.04 -5.52
N THR A 109 9.01 -0.54 -4.76
CA THR A 109 8.79 -0.22 -3.34
C THR A 109 9.67 -1.03 -2.38
N GLY A 110 10.44 -2.00 -2.86
CA GLY A 110 11.22 -2.90 -2.01
C GLY A 110 12.57 -2.37 -1.56
N ARG A 111 13.13 -1.36 -2.25
CA ARG A 111 14.38 -0.69 -1.92
C ARG A 111 14.10 0.76 -1.59
N ALA A 112 14.59 1.18 -0.46
CA ALA A 112 14.40 2.47 0.17
C ALA A 112 14.69 3.66 -0.73
N CYS A 113 13.71 4.54 -1.11
CA CYS A 113 14.15 5.76 -1.76
C CYS A 113 13.12 6.68 -2.42
N ASN A 114 11.85 6.53 -2.14
CA ASN A 114 10.79 7.25 -2.85
C ASN A 114 11.01 8.78 -2.93
N ALA A 115 11.46 9.40 -1.86
CA ALA A 115 11.60 10.85 -1.77
C ALA A 115 12.60 11.43 -2.79
N TRP A 116 13.76 10.81 -2.94
CA TRP A 116 14.79 11.29 -3.88
C TRP A 116 14.39 11.10 -5.35
N HIS A 117 13.64 10.06 -5.62
CA HIS A 117 12.99 9.84 -6.90
C HIS A 117 12.05 11.01 -7.27
N TYR A 118 11.16 11.42 -6.34
CA TYR A 118 10.28 12.57 -6.54
C TYR A 118 11.07 13.88 -6.69
N ARG A 119 12.19 14.06 -5.95
CA ARG A 119 13.06 15.23 -6.12
C ARG A 119 13.66 15.29 -7.53
N LEU A 120 14.08 14.15 -8.10
CA LEU A 120 14.56 14.13 -9.48
C LEU A 120 13.44 14.53 -10.45
N GLN A 121 12.23 14.03 -10.28
CA GLN A 121 11.07 14.42 -11.10
C GLN A 121 10.82 15.92 -11.03
N SER A 122 10.85 16.50 -9.84
CA SER A 122 10.76 17.95 -9.69
C SER A 122 11.92 18.68 -10.36
N SER A 123 13.14 18.12 -10.31
CA SER A 123 14.31 18.69 -11.01
C SER A 123 14.16 18.68 -12.54
N ILE A 124 13.49 17.68 -13.08
CA ILE A 124 13.13 17.58 -14.51
C ILE A 124 12.11 18.65 -14.90
N GLY A 125 11.29 19.11 -13.97
CA GLY A 125 10.32 20.19 -14.18
C GLY A 125 8.85 19.78 -14.04
N VAL A 126 8.57 18.56 -13.54
CA VAL A 126 7.21 18.08 -13.32
C VAL A 126 7.10 17.36 -11.98
N PRO A 127 6.27 17.84 -11.03
CA PRO A 127 6.15 17.24 -9.72
C PRO A 127 5.38 15.93 -9.81
N GLY A 128 5.99 14.86 -9.32
CA GLY A 128 5.32 13.58 -9.14
C GLY A 128 4.96 12.81 -10.41
N PHE A 129 5.66 12.99 -11.51
CA PHE A 129 5.49 12.19 -12.74
C PHE A 129 6.14 10.81 -12.66
N ALA A 130 6.25 10.29 -11.47
CA ALA A 130 6.79 8.98 -11.22
C ALA A 130 5.80 7.87 -11.56
N LEU A 131 6.33 6.69 -11.85
CA LEU A 131 5.59 5.45 -11.95
C LEU A 131 5.96 4.58 -10.76
N ALA A 132 4.98 4.21 -9.94
CA ALA A 132 5.17 3.26 -8.85
C ALA A 132 3.92 2.37 -8.71
N PRO A 133 4.04 1.09 -8.31
CA PRO A 133 2.90 0.18 -8.20
C PRO A 133 2.05 0.45 -6.94
N THR A 134 1.87 1.70 -6.60
CA THR A 134 1.19 2.13 -5.37
C THR A 134 -0.33 2.08 -5.47
N HIS A 135 -0.88 2.05 -6.68
CA HIS A 135 -2.32 1.87 -6.95
C HIS A 135 -2.85 0.48 -6.54
N VAL A 136 -1.98 -0.52 -6.42
CA VAL A 136 -2.31 -1.88 -5.96
C VAL A 136 -1.62 -2.24 -4.64
N CYS A 137 -1.08 -1.25 -3.92
CA CYS A 137 -0.33 -1.49 -2.70
C CYS A 137 -0.87 -0.61 -1.56
N LEU A 138 -0.09 0.35 -1.18
CA LEU A 138 -0.17 1.12 0.04
C LEU A 138 -1.22 2.24 -0.01
N LEU A 139 -1.23 2.99 -1.09
CA LEU A 139 -1.89 4.29 -1.14
C LEU A 139 -3.42 4.25 -1.07
N PRO A 140 -4.14 3.25 -1.59
CA PRO A 140 -5.60 3.17 -1.35
C PRO A 140 -5.94 3.15 0.13
N ASN A 141 -5.14 2.44 0.94
CA ASN A 141 -5.36 2.37 2.38
C ASN A 141 -4.96 3.67 3.12
N LEU A 142 -3.93 4.35 2.66
CA LEU A 142 -3.55 5.67 3.20
C LEU A 142 -4.57 6.75 2.83
N SER A 143 -5.10 6.70 1.62
CA SER A 143 -6.10 7.65 1.13
C SER A 143 -7.37 7.61 1.95
N GLN A 144 -7.88 6.40 2.27
CA GLN A 144 -9.08 6.27 3.07
C GLN A 144 -8.85 6.73 4.53
N THR A 145 -7.66 6.52 5.10
CA THR A 145 -7.35 7.05 6.44
C THR A 145 -7.22 8.57 6.42
N HIS A 146 -6.65 9.14 5.35
CA HIS A 146 -6.59 10.58 5.21
C HIS A 146 -7.99 11.22 5.10
N VAL A 147 -8.87 10.66 4.27
CA VAL A 147 -10.26 11.15 4.14
C VAL A 147 -11.02 11.03 5.46
N THR A 148 -10.75 9.99 6.25
CA THR A 148 -11.48 9.75 7.50
C THR A 148 -10.86 10.48 8.69
N TRP A 149 -9.53 10.48 8.83
CA TRP A 149 -8.81 11.02 10.00
C TRP A 149 -8.03 12.31 9.69
N GLY A 150 -7.99 12.74 8.44
CA GLY A 150 -7.13 13.84 8.00
C GLY A 150 -5.63 13.53 8.04
N ARG A 151 -5.25 12.26 8.13
CA ARG A 151 -3.86 11.80 8.23
C ARG A 151 -3.67 10.49 7.47
N MET A 152 -2.54 10.38 6.76
CA MET A 152 -2.13 9.13 6.16
C MET A 152 -1.41 8.26 7.19
N PHE A 153 -1.94 7.09 7.49
CA PHE A 153 -1.29 6.08 8.32
C PHE A 153 -1.77 4.68 7.96
N HIS A 154 -0.94 3.69 8.25
CA HIS A 154 -1.30 2.29 8.06
C HIS A 154 -2.07 1.74 9.26
N PRO A 155 -3.35 1.40 9.14
CA PRO A 155 -4.09 0.82 10.25
C PRO A 155 -3.42 -0.42 10.86
N HIS A 156 -2.87 -1.31 10.02
CA HIS A 156 -2.20 -2.53 10.49
C HIS A 156 -0.80 -2.28 11.11
N GLU A 157 -0.19 -1.12 10.92
CA GLU A 157 1.07 -0.72 11.57
C GLU A 157 0.81 0.13 12.79
N ALA A 158 -0.30 0.84 12.80
CA ALA A 158 -0.72 1.70 13.90
C ALA A 158 -1.42 0.95 15.04
N CYS A 159 -1.14 -0.34 15.25
CA CYS A 159 -1.81 -1.18 16.23
C CYS A 159 -0.88 -1.64 17.34
N ASP A 160 -1.29 -1.43 18.60
CA ASP A 160 -0.64 -2.06 19.75
C ASP A 160 -1.15 -3.48 19.95
N TYR A 161 -0.65 -4.40 19.15
CA TYR A 161 -1.06 -5.81 19.16
C TYR A 161 -0.86 -6.48 20.52
N ARG A 162 0.26 -6.21 21.23
CA ARG A 162 0.60 -6.92 22.47
C ARG A 162 -0.40 -6.69 23.59
N ARG A 163 -1.08 -5.55 23.61
CA ARG A 163 -1.99 -5.16 24.68
C ARG A 163 -3.47 -5.22 24.29
N ALA A 164 -3.78 -5.44 23.00
CA ALA A 164 -5.14 -5.66 22.54
C ALA A 164 -5.71 -6.95 23.14
N LYS A 165 -7.00 -6.96 23.48
CA LYS A 165 -7.71 -8.12 24.02
C LYS A 165 -8.37 -8.98 22.94
N SER A 166 -8.69 -8.36 21.80
CA SER A 166 -9.01 -9.08 20.58
C SER A 166 -8.38 -8.39 19.36
N ILE A 167 -8.05 -9.19 18.35
CA ILE A 167 -7.39 -8.75 17.13
C ILE A 167 -8.11 -9.39 15.95
N VAL A 168 -8.47 -8.58 14.95
CA VAL A 168 -8.99 -9.06 13.67
C VAL A 168 -7.89 -8.91 12.61
N SER A 169 -7.23 -10.01 12.24
CA SER A 169 -6.31 -10.07 11.11
C SER A 169 -7.10 -10.23 9.82
N TRP A 170 -7.18 -9.18 9.02
CA TRP A 170 -8.07 -9.09 7.87
C TRP A 170 -7.31 -9.00 6.56
N GLY A 171 -7.45 -10.00 5.70
CA GLY A 171 -6.73 -10.08 4.41
C GLY A 171 -5.21 -10.05 4.57
N SER A 172 -4.69 -10.67 5.64
CA SER A 172 -3.31 -10.58 6.07
C SER A 172 -2.80 -11.91 6.63
N ASN A 173 -1.54 -12.25 6.32
CA ASN A 173 -0.82 -13.34 6.99
C ASN A 173 0.48 -12.81 7.61
N PRO A 174 0.42 -12.16 8.79
CA PRO A 174 1.57 -11.48 9.38
C PRO A 174 2.71 -12.42 9.73
N ILE A 175 2.45 -13.68 10.05
CA ILE A 175 3.52 -14.68 10.33
C ILE A 175 4.45 -14.85 9.12
N ARG A 176 3.95 -14.75 7.88
CA ARG A 176 4.76 -14.84 6.67
C ARG A 176 5.21 -13.48 6.13
N SER A 177 4.38 -12.46 6.27
CA SER A 177 4.62 -11.18 5.61
C SER A 177 5.27 -10.12 6.50
N ARG A 178 5.02 -10.17 7.82
CA ARG A 178 5.52 -9.22 8.84
C ARG A 178 5.72 -9.94 10.16
N GLN A 179 6.81 -10.66 10.28
CA GLN A 179 7.03 -11.61 11.39
C GLN A 179 6.97 -10.95 12.77
N HIS A 180 7.46 -9.72 12.92
CA HIS A 180 7.38 -8.98 14.17
C HIS A 180 5.92 -8.67 14.58
N SER A 181 5.05 -8.30 13.63
CA SER A 181 3.61 -8.14 13.92
C SER A 181 2.95 -9.47 14.27
N GLY A 182 3.31 -10.54 13.53
CA GLY A 182 2.86 -11.89 13.82
C GLY A 182 3.24 -12.34 15.24
N LEU A 183 4.47 -12.07 15.69
CA LEU A 183 4.92 -12.38 17.03
C LEU A 183 4.11 -11.60 18.09
N ARG A 184 3.90 -10.30 17.88
CA ARG A 184 3.13 -9.45 18.80
C ARG A 184 1.68 -9.91 18.94
N ILE A 185 1.06 -10.40 17.86
CA ILE A 185 -0.26 -11.04 17.90
C ILE A 185 -0.20 -12.32 18.75
N LEU A 186 0.79 -13.18 18.54
CA LEU A 186 0.97 -14.39 19.32
C LEU A 186 1.26 -14.10 20.81
N ASP A 187 1.98 -13.01 21.11
CA ASP A 187 2.20 -12.55 22.48
C ASP A 187 0.89 -12.14 23.13
N SER A 188 0.03 -11.35 22.48
CA SER A 188 -1.31 -11.03 22.99
C SER A 188 -2.13 -12.29 23.27
N MET A 189 -2.11 -13.27 22.36
CA MET A 189 -2.84 -14.54 22.53
C MET A 189 -2.33 -15.35 23.72
N ARG A 190 -1.01 -15.37 23.96
CA ARG A 190 -0.42 -16.03 25.13
C ARG A 190 -0.91 -15.38 26.43
N ASP A 191 -1.17 -14.07 26.39
CA ASP A 191 -1.72 -13.32 27.52
C ASP A 191 -3.26 -13.32 27.56
N GLY A 192 -3.91 -14.23 26.82
CA GLY A 192 -5.36 -14.45 26.83
C GLY A 192 -6.14 -13.67 25.77
N GLY A 193 -5.47 -12.92 24.91
CA GLY A 193 -6.09 -12.21 23.78
C GLY A 193 -6.72 -13.18 22.76
N LYS A 194 -7.76 -12.71 22.06
CA LYS A 194 -8.51 -13.50 21.08
C LYS A 194 -8.15 -13.07 19.67
N LEU A 195 -8.08 -14.01 18.74
CA LEU A 195 -7.78 -13.75 17.33
C LEU A 195 -8.97 -14.14 16.45
N ILE A 196 -9.38 -13.22 15.59
CA ILE A 196 -10.29 -13.45 14.48
C ILE A 196 -9.47 -13.31 13.20
N VAL A 197 -9.66 -14.20 12.22
CA VAL A 197 -9.01 -14.12 10.93
C VAL A 197 -10.04 -14.09 9.82
N VAL A 198 -9.91 -13.13 8.89
CA VAL A 198 -10.73 -12.98 7.69
C VAL A 198 -9.82 -13.17 6.48
N ASP A 199 -9.97 -14.27 5.74
CA ASP A 199 -9.14 -14.61 4.58
C ASP A 199 -9.86 -15.68 3.72
N PRO A 200 -9.81 -15.67 2.38
CA PRO A 200 -10.36 -16.72 1.54
C PRO A 200 -9.62 -18.05 1.66
N VAL A 201 -8.40 -18.03 2.19
CA VAL A 201 -7.56 -19.23 2.37
C VAL A 201 -7.16 -19.38 3.83
N PHE A 202 -7.29 -20.58 4.36
CA PHE A 202 -6.87 -20.92 5.73
C PHE A 202 -5.33 -20.84 5.82
N ARG A 203 -4.80 -19.68 6.16
CA ARG A 203 -3.36 -19.41 6.30
C ARG A 203 -2.83 -19.80 7.67
N ASP A 204 -1.50 -19.78 7.84
CA ASP A 204 -0.84 -20.23 9.10
C ASP A 204 -1.44 -19.58 10.34
N ILE A 205 -1.67 -18.26 10.30
CA ILE A 205 -2.24 -17.51 11.45
C ILE A 205 -3.68 -17.96 11.78
N ALA A 206 -4.45 -18.39 10.78
CA ALA A 206 -5.81 -18.87 10.97
C ALA A 206 -5.89 -20.11 11.85
N SER A 207 -4.83 -20.92 11.91
CA SER A 207 -4.75 -22.09 12.82
C SER A 207 -4.82 -21.72 14.30
N LYS A 208 -4.66 -20.43 14.63
CA LYS A 208 -4.69 -19.88 15.99
C LYS A 208 -5.97 -19.09 16.28
N ALA A 209 -6.82 -18.89 15.27
CA ALA A 209 -8.01 -18.07 15.41
C ALA A 209 -9.09 -18.73 16.28
N GLU A 210 -9.72 -17.93 17.13
CA GLU A 210 -10.97 -18.27 17.83
C GLU A 210 -12.12 -18.40 16.83
N VAL A 211 -12.14 -17.45 15.85
CA VAL A 211 -13.11 -17.45 14.75
C VAL A 211 -12.35 -17.22 13.43
N PHE A 212 -12.56 -18.13 12.48
CA PHE A 212 -12.09 -17.96 11.10
C PHE A 212 -13.27 -17.67 10.19
N LEU A 213 -13.22 -16.54 9.49
CA LEU A 213 -14.20 -16.09 8.52
C LEU A 213 -13.63 -16.28 7.12
N GLN A 214 -14.05 -17.33 6.43
CA GLN A 214 -13.57 -17.65 5.08
C GLN A 214 -14.38 -16.91 4.04
N ILE A 215 -13.90 -15.72 3.64
CA ILE A 215 -14.63 -14.74 2.87
C ILE A 215 -14.49 -14.93 1.36
N ARG A 216 -15.56 -14.65 0.59
CA ARG A 216 -15.50 -14.47 -0.86
C ARG A 216 -14.64 -13.23 -1.20
N PRO A 217 -13.59 -13.36 -2.04
CA PRO A 217 -12.74 -12.23 -2.41
C PRO A 217 -13.52 -11.04 -2.96
N GLY A 218 -13.18 -9.84 -2.49
CA GLY A 218 -13.78 -8.58 -2.95
C GLY A 218 -15.07 -8.16 -2.23
N THR A 219 -15.49 -8.88 -1.17
CA THR A 219 -16.73 -8.59 -0.43
C THR A 219 -16.49 -8.08 1.00
N ASP A 220 -15.29 -7.61 1.28
CA ASP A 220 -14.84 -7.17 2.59
C ASP A 220 -15.70 -6.04 3.19
N SER A 221 -16.13 -5.08 2.37
CA SER A 221 -17.00 -3.99 2.83
C SER A 221 -18.36 -4.51 3.32
N ALA A 222 -18.96 -5.51 2.68
CA ALA A 222 -20.24 -6.07 3.13
C ALA A 222 -20.13 -6.68 4.54
N LEU A 223 -19.03 -7.39 4.83
CA LEU A 223 -18.76 -7.91 6.16
C LEU A 223 -18.58 -6.78 7.19
N ALA A 224 -17.79 -5.75 6.85
CA ALA A 224 -17.54 -4.61 7.73
C ALA A 224 -18.82 -3.81 8.02
N LEU A 225 -19.67 -3.60 7.01
CA LEU A 225 -20.97 -2.92 7.15
C LEU A 225 -21.94 -3.74 8.03
N CYS A 226 -21.96 -5.07 7.88
CA CYS A 226 -22.75 -5.95 8.74
C CYS A 226 -22.30 -5.88 10.21
N LEU A 227 -21.01 -5.95 10.48
CA LEU A 227 -20.47 -5.83 11.84
C LEU A 227 -20.77 -4.44 12.43
N SER A 228 -20.68 -3.37 11.60
CA SER A 228 -21.05 -2.02 12.00
C SER A 228 -22.53 -1.91 12.33
N ASN A 229 -23.40 -2.54 11.55
CA ASN A 229 -24.84 -2.59 11.81
C ASN A 229 -25.12 -3.25 13.17
N LEU A 230 -24.52 -4.42 13.43
CA LEU A 230 -24.70 -5.13 14.72
C LEU A 230 -24.28 -4.26 15.91
N ILE A 231 -23.15 -3.53 15.82
CA ILE A 231 -22.68 -2.62 16.86
C ILE A 231 -23.67 -1.48 17.09
N ILE A 232 -24.19 -0.88 16.01
CA ILE A 232 -25.14 0.25 16.11
C ILE A 232 -26.49 -0.21 16.66
N GLN A 233 -27.04 -1.31 16.17
CA GLN A 233 -28.32 -1.84 16.62
C GLN A 233 -28.30 -2.23 18.12
N ASN A 234 -27.19 -2.76 18.60
CA ASN A 234 -27.01 -3.12 20.01
C ASN A 234 -26.48 -1.95 20.86
N LYS A 235 -26.26 -0.76 20.29
CA LYS A 235 -25.76 0.46 20.95
C LYS A 235 -24.41 0.24 21.68
N GLU A 236 -23.52 -0.55 21.11
CA GLU A 236 -22.22 -0.91 21.69
C GLU A 236 -21.07 -0.06 21.16
N TYR A 237 -21.39 1.07 20.52
CA TYR A 237 -20.43 2.04 20.00
C TYR A 237 -19.95 3.04 21.07
N GLY A 238 -18.81 3.70 20.83
CA GLY A 238 -18.26 4.76 21.67
C GLY A 238 -18.96 6.11 21.43
N ALA A 239 -20.06 6.36 22.14
CA ALA A 239 -20.84 7.58 21.95
C ALA A 239 -20.02 8.85 22.17
N GLU A 240 -19.13 8.89 23.17
CA GLU A 240 -18.28 10.04 23.49
C GLU A 240 -17.30 10.35 22.34
N LEU A 241 -16.60 9.32 21.81
CA LEU A 241 -15.69 9.48 20.67
C LEU A 241 -16.44 10.03 19.45
N LEU A 242 -17.62 9.48 19.16
CA LEU A 242 -18.44 9.89 18.01
C LEU A 242 -18.98 11.30 18.15
N THR A 243 -19.45 11.70 19.34
CA THR A 243 -20.04 13.03 19.57
C THR A 243 -18.99 14.11 19.63
N THR A 244 -17.86 13.85 20.29
CA THR A 244 -16.85 14.88 20.55
C THR A 244 -15.88 15.03 19.38
N TRP A 245 -15.43 13.90 18.81
CA TRP A 245 -14.29 13.90 17.89
C TRP A 245 -14.65 13.65 16.42
N SER A 246 -15.90 13.26 16.13
CA SER A 246 -16.33 13.03 14.76
C SER A 246 -17.40 13.99 14.28
N ASN A 247 -17.66 14.00 12.97
CA ASN A 247 -18.77 14.74 12.36
C ASN A 247 -20.08 13.94 12.35
N ALA A 248 -20.16 12.85 13.09
CA ALA A 248 -21.36 12.04 13.21
C ALA A 248 -22.63 12.81 13.66
N PRO A 249 -22.53 13.82 14.57
CA PRO A 249 -23.69 14.62 14.98
C PRO A 249 -24.12 15.70 13.98
N PHE A 250 -23.36 15.94 12.89
CA PHE A 250 -23.69 17.00 11.94
C PHE A 250 -24.97 16.65 11.18
N LEU A 251 -25.82 17.67 10.91
CA LEU A 251 -27.05 17.46 10.17
C LEU A 251 -26.80 17.35 8.68
N VAL A 252 -27.58 16.48 8.03
CA VAL A 252 -27.52 16.26 6.57
C VAL A 252 -28.71 16.95 5.91
N HIS A 253 -28.45 17.67 4.81
CA HIS A 253 -29.46 18.29 3.99
C HIS A 253 -30.20 17.20 3.18
N PRO A 254 -31.53 17.02 3.34
CA PRO A 254 -32.20 15.82 2.84
C PRO A 254 -32.26 15.70 1.30
N GLU A 255 -32.26 16.83 0.58
CA GLU A 255 -32.32 16.84 -0.89
C GLU A 255 -30.97 16.88 -1.55
N GLU A 256 -29.99 17.53 -0.92
CA GLU A 256 -28.65 17.72 -1.50
C GLU A 256 -27.65 16.65 -1.08
N GLY A 257 -27.94 15.90 -0.01
CA GLY A 257 -27.07 14.83 0.48
C GLY A 257 -25.70 15.33 0.98
N ARG A 258 -25.58 16.64 1.29
CA ARG A 258 -24.42 17.25 1.92
C ARG A 258 -24.69 17.57 3.39
N LEU A 259 -23.67 17.89 4.12
CA LEU A 259 -23.84 18.40 5.49
C LEU A 259 -24.48 19.79 5.45
N LEU A 260 -25.42 20.03 6.38
CA LEU A 260 -26.14 21.30 6.49
C LEU A 260 -25.19 22.40 6.97
N ARG A 261 -25.25 23.56 6.35
CA ARG A 261 -24.43 24.74 6.68
C ARG A 261 -25.22 25.80 7.43
N GLU A 262 -24.49 26.64 8.16
CA GLU A 262 -25.11 27.81 8.81
C GLU A 262 -25.85 28.71 7.79
N THR A 263 -25.25 28.89 6.60
CA THR A 263 -25.81 29.68 5.49
C THR A 263 -27.17 29.14 4.98
N ASP A 264 -27.48 27.88 5.21
CA ASP A 264 -28.79 27.32 4.84
C ASP A 264 -29.93 27.78 5.77
N ILE A 265 -29.59 28.19 6.99
CA ILE A 265 -30.58 28.45 8.07
C ILE A 265 -30.45 29.81 8.75
N ASN A 266 -29.37 30.54 8.50
CA ASN A 266 -29.10 31.86 9.08
C ASN A 266 -28.82 32.88 7.97
N LEU A 267 -29.68 33.90 7.83
CA LEU A 267 -29.53 34.96 6.82
C LEU A 267 -28.34 35.89 7.08
N ASP A 268 -27.88 35.94 8.33
CA ASP A 268 -26.76 36.79 8.75
C ASP A 268 -25.40 36.02 8.74
N ALA A 269 -25.41 34.76 8.29
CA ALA A 269 -24.20 33.95 8.20
C ALA A 269 -23.20 34.52 7.18
N ASP A 270 -21.93 34.39 7.48
CA ASP A 270 -20.87 34.68 6.53
C ASP A 270 -20.93 33.69 5.34
N PRO A 271 -21.14 34.15 4.09
CA PRO A 271 -21.28 33.27 2.95
C PRO A 271 -19.97 32.52 2.60
N ASP A 272 -18.83 33.02 3.06
CA ASP A 272 -17.52 32.39 2.85
C ASP A 272 -17.12 31.43 3.99
N ALA A 273 -17.92 31.38 5.06
CA ALA A 273 -17.66 30.50 6.20
C ALA A 273 -18.29 29.10 6.01
N ASP A 274 -17.52 28.06 6.28
CA ASP A 274 -17.97 26.66 6.17
C ASP A 274 -18.37 26.09 7.55
N HIS A 275 -19.40 26.72 8.17
CA HIS A 275 -19.89 26.32 9.49
C HIS A 275 -20.93 25.20 9.39
N TYR A 276 -20.74 24.14 10.17
CA TYR A 276 -21.59 22.93 10.15
C TYR A 276 -22.66 22.99 11.25
N VAL A 277 -23.87 22.54 10.94
CA VAL A 277 -25.00 22.57 11.87
C VAL A 277 -25.08 21.26 12.64
N VAL A 278 -25.28 21.38 13.96
CA VAL A 278 -25.64 20.29 14.87
C VAL A 278 -26.95 20.64 15.61
N TRP A 279 -27.67 19.62 16.10
CA TRP A 279 -28.77 19.85 17.05
C TRP A 279 -28.22 19.83 18.48
N ASN A 280 -28.43 20.93 19.21
CA ASN A 280 -28.00 21.05 20.60
C ASN A 280 -29.13 20.64 21.54
N SER A 281 -28.97 19.53 22.27
CA SER A 281 -29.96 19.02 23.24
C SER A 281 -30.14 19.91 24.44
N ASN A 282 -29.16 20.75 24.78
CA ASN A 282 -29.24 21.63 25.96
C ASN A 282 -30.17 22.84 25.75
N THR A 283 -30.31 23.28 24.50
CA THR A 283 -31.15 24.43 24.12
C THR A 283 -32.36 24.07 23.27
N ASP A 284 -32.44 22.82 22.82
CA ASP A 284 -33.39 22.28 21.85
C ASP A 284 -33.45 23.13 20.55
N ALA A 285 -32.27 23.48 20.01
CA ALA A 285 -32.10 24.36 18.87
C ALA A 285 -30.80 24.05 18.09
N PRO A 286 -30.67 24.52 16.83
CA PRO A 286 -29.41 24.42 16.11
C PRO A 286 -28.26 25.17 16.79
N ALA A 287 -27.07 24.61 16.71
CA ALA A 287 -25.79 25.24 17.02
C ALA A 287 -24.79 24.97 15.90
N TYR A 288 -23.72 25.75 15.83
CA TYR A 288 -22.76 25.71 14.70
C TYR A 288 -21.39 25.29 15.16
N TRP A 289 -20.81 24.33 14.46
CA TRP A 289 -19.42 23.97 14.57
C TRP A 289 -18.59 24.84 13.62
N LEU A 290 -17.56 25.50 14.14
CA LEU A 290 -16.67 26.41 13.43
C LEU A 290 -15.30 25.76 13.26
N PRO A 291 -14.97 25.20 12.08
CA PRO A 291 -13.72 24.47 11.85
C PRO A 291 -12.46 25.30 12.05
N GLU A 292 -12.50 26.60 11.73
CA GLU A 292 -11.37 27.54 11.83
C GLU A 292 -10.92 27.77 13.28
N VAL A 293 -11.84 27.73 14.24
CA VAL A 293 -11.55 27.85 15.68
C VAL A 293 -11.73 26.54 16.45
N LYS A 294 -12.21 25.49 15.79
CA LYS A 294 -12.42 24.13 16.34
C LYS A 294 -13.30 24.13 17.59
N SER A 295 -14.34 24.93 17.56
CA SER A 295 -15.29 25.06 18.65
C SER A 295 -16.70 25.29 18.14
N TYR A 296 -17.68 25.20 19.03
CA TYR A 296 -19.04 25.62 18.72
C TYR A 296 -19.18 27.15 18.90
N ASN A 297 -20.16 27.72 18.22
CA ASN A 297 -20.47 29.14 18.28
C ASN A 297 -20.99 29.63 19.66
N ILE A 298 -21.36 28.72 20.53
CA ILE A 298 -21.80 28.96 21.91
C ILE A 298 -21.14 27.92 22.83
N ASP A 299 -21.06 28.29 24.13
CA ASP A 299 -20.61 27.37 25.16
C ASP A 299 -21.67 26.31 25.48
N ASP A 300 -21.25 25.18 26.05
CA ASP A 300 -22.11 24.11 26.56
C ASP A 300 -23.06 23.49 25.50
N VAL A 301 -22.53 23.16 24.33
CA VAL A 301 -23.27 22.43 23.29
C VAL A 301 -23.28 20.93 23.59
N GLY A 302 -24.50 20.36 23.73
CA GLY A 302 -24.74 18.92 23.77
C GLY A 302 -25.18 18.38 22.40
N PRO A 303 -24.26 18.06 21.48
CA PRO A 303 -24.63 17.65 20.12
C PRO A 303 -25.32 16.28 20.15
N VAL A 304 -26.50 16.19 19.54
CA VAL A 304 -27.26 14.94 19.44
C VAL A 304 -26.59 14.03 18.39
N LEU A 305 -26.18 12.83 18.80
CA LEU A 305 -25.52 11.87 17.89
C LEU A 305 -26.53 11.24 16.94
N ASP A 306 -27.67 10.84 17.42
CA ASP A 306 -28.67 10.07 16.70
C ASP A 306 -30.05 10.75 16.78
N GLY A 307 -30.46 11.41 15.69
CA GLY A 307 -31.69 12.16 15.69
C GLY A 307 -32.21 12.58 14.32
N LYS A 308 -33.45 13.06 14.33
CA LYS A 308 -34.15 13.65 13.19
C LYS A 308 -34.83 14.95 13.65
N PHE A 309 -34.64 16.03 12.89
CA PHE A 309 -35.03 17.37 13.28
C PHE A 309 -35.66 18.14 12.12
N THR A 310 -36.73 18.90 12.40
CA THR A 310 -37.31 19.84 11.44
C THR A 310 -36.57 21.16 11.53
N ILE A 311 -35.95 21.57 10.42
CA ILE A 311 -35.16 22.79 10.30
C ILE A 311 -35.85 23.76 9.35
N THR A 312 -35.98 25.02 9.73
CA THR A 312 -36.48 26.09 8.84
C THR A 312 -35.29 26.72 8.14
N THR A 313 -35.28 26.64 6.80
CA THR A 313 -34.21 27.24 5.95
C THR A 313 -34.38 28.75 5.81
N VAL A 314 -33.35 29.45 5.32
CA VAL A 314 -33.41 30.89 5.00
C VAL A 314 -34.54 31.27 4.03
N SER A 315 -35.02 30.35 3.19
CA SER A 315 -36.15 30.52 2.30
C SER A 315 -37.52 30.42 3.00
N GLY A 316 -37.55 30.08 4.31
CA GLY A 316 -38.75 29.81 5.07
C GLY A 316 -39.33 28.40 4.86
N THR A 317 -38.62 27.50 4.19
CA THR A 317 -39.05 26.11 3.97
C THR A 317 -38.61 25.24 5.15
N ASN A 318 -39.50 24.38 5.62
CA ASN A 318 -39.15 23.37 6.63
C ASN A 318 -38.64 22.12 5.93
N ILE A 319 -37.44 21.68 6.32
CA ILE A 319 -36.80 20.45 5.86
C ILE A 319 -36.58 19.50 7.05
N GLU A 320 -36.63 18.19 6.77
CA GLU A 320 -36.44 17.12 7.76
C GLU A 320 -35.00 16.62 7.67
N CYS A 321 -34.13 17.15 8.50
CA CYS A 321 -32.71 16.75 8.57
C CYS A 321 -32.50 15.61 9.55
N VAL A 322 -31.59 14.70 9.22
CA VAL A 322 -31.08 13.68 10.13
C VAL A 322 -29.61 13.93 10.44
N THR A 323 -29.09 13.37 11.52
CA THR A 323 -27.65 13.40 11.78
C THR A 323 -26.90 12.51 10.80
N ALA A 324 -25.66 12.81 10.50
CA ALA A 324 -24.79 11.99 9.65
C ALA A 324 -24.67 10.54 10.20
N PHE A 325 -24.69 10.38 11.52
CA PHE A 325 -24.75 9.07 12.15
C PHE A 325 -26.04 8.31 11.82
N ARG A 326 -27.20 8.97 11.91
CA ARG A 326 -28.49 8.35 11.56
C ARG A 326 -28.58 8.01 10.08
N GLU A 327 -28.06 8.86 9.21
CA GLU A 327 -28.01 8.59 7.78
C GLU A 327 -27.19 7.33 7.46
N TYR A 328 -26.03 7.21 8.08
CA TYR A 328 -25.21 6.01 7.96
C TYR A 328 -25.89 4.78 8.58
N ALA A 329 -26.50 4.92 9.74
CA ALA A 329 -27.23 3.83 10.39
C ALA A 329 -28.41 3.31 9.53
N ASN A 330 -29.17 4.22 8.89
CA ASN A 330 -30.25 3.85 7.97
C ASN A 330 -29.73 3.02 6.79
N TYR A 331 -28.59 3.41 6.20
CA TYR A 331 -27.95 2.63 5.13
C TYR A 331 -27.54 1.23 5.60
N LEU A 332 -27.07 1.11 6.84
CA LEU A 332 -26.57 -0.14 7.39
C LEU A 332 -27.67 -1.17 7.69
N GLU A 333 -28.94 -0.77 7.89
CA GLU A 333 -30.05 -1.67 8.26
C GLU A 333 -30.21 -2.87 7.34
N GLN A 334 -29.87 -2.73 6.05
CA GLN A 334 -29.93 -3.81 5.07
C GLN A 334 -28.86 -4.90 5.28
N PHE A 335 -27.74 -4.56 5.93
CA PHE A 335 -26.62 -5.49 6.13
C PHE A 335 -26.84 -6.34 7.39
N THR A 336 -27.87 -7.21 7.34
CA THR A 336 -28.05 -8.24 8.36
C THR A 336 -27.02 -9.36 8.22
N PRO A 337 -26.81 -10.21 9.25
CA PRO A 337 -25.94 -11.37 9.13
C PRO A 337 -26.32 -12.31 7.97
N GLU A 338 -27.60 -12.48 7.71
CA GLU A 338 -28.11 -13.30 6.61
C GLU A 338 -27.78 -12.72 5.25
N TYR A 339 -28.04 -11.42 5.04
CA TYR A 339 -27.71 -10.75 3.79
C TYR A 339 -26.19 -10.70 3.55
N ALA A 340 -25.42 -10.40 4.60
CA ALA A 340 -23.96 -10.46 4.50
C ALA A 340 -23.44 -11.87 4.21
N SER A 341 -24.12 -12.91 4.73
CA SER A 341 -23.78 -14.31 4.43
C SER A 341 -23.96 -14.66 2.96
N GLU A 342 -25.03 -14.21 2.34
CA GLU A 342 -25.27 -14.40 0.89
C GLU A 342 -24.17 -13.78 0.04
N ILE A 343 -23.74 -12.57 0.40
CA ILE A 343 -22.70 -11.83 -0.32
C ILE A 343 -21.32 -12.45 -0.08
N THR A 344 -20.96 -12.66 1.18
CA THR A 344 -19.58 -13.00 1.59
C THR A 344 -19.27 -14.49 1.56
N TRP A 345 -20.29 -15.33 1.46
CA TRP A 345 -20.23 -16.80 1.61
C TRP A 345 -19.84 -17.25 3.03
N ILE A 346 -19.78 -16.35 3.97
CA ILE A 346 -19.52 -16.69 5.39
C ILE A 346 -20.85 -17.05 6.04
N PRO A 347 -20.99 -18.20 6.74
CA PRO A 347 -22.22 -18.52 7.48
C PRO A 347 -22.60 -17.42 8.48
N ALA A 348 -23.88 -17.05 8.55
CA ALA A 348 -24.37 -15.95 9.39
C ALA A 348 -24.01 -16.11 10.88
N ASP A 349 -24.10 -17.35 11.40
CA ASP A 349 -23.69 -17.68 12.77
C ASP A 349 -22.20 -17.43 13.04
N ARG A 350 -21.33 -17.57 12.02
CA ARG A 350 -19.91 -17.27 12.14
C ARG A 350 -19.65 -15.75 12.19
N ILE A 351 -20.42 -14.96 11.45
CA ILE A 351 -20.38 -13.49 11.50
C ILE A 351 -20.78 -13.02 12.91
N VAL A 352 -21.87 -13.56 13.45
CA VAL A 352 -22.31 -13.26 14.81
C VAL A 352 -21.28 -13.68 15.85
N ALA A 353 -20.67 -14.87 15.73
CA ALA A 353 -19.62 -15.30 16.63
C ALA A 353 -18.40 -14.38 16.62
N ALA A 354 -18.00 -13.87 15.46
CA ALA A 354 -16.92 -12.88 15.37
C ALA A 354 -17.29 -11.57 16.06
N TYR A 355 -18.51 -11.05 15.83
CA TYR A 355 -19.04 -9.88 16.53
C TYR A 355 -19.01 -10.06 18.05
N GLU A 356 -19.48 -11.19 18.58
CA GLU A 356 -19.48 -11.47 20.02
C GLU A 356 -18.07 -11.48 20.61
N VAL A 357 -17.08 -12.07 19.89
CA VAL A 357 -15.68 -12.05 20.32
C VAL A 357 -15.13 -10.61 20.36
N MET A 358 -15.45 -9.79 19.35
CA MET A 358 -14.98 -8.40 19.26
C MET A 358 -15.53 -7.55 20.43
N ILE A 359 -16.80 -7.67 20.73
CA ILE A 359 -17.46 -6.85 21.76
C ILE A 359 -17.09 -7.30 23.18
N SER A 360 -17.00 -8.63 23.40
CA SER A 360 -16.70 -9.19 24.73
C SER A 360 -15.23 -9.05 25.13
N ASN A 361 -14.33 -8.76 24.18
CA ASN A 361 -12.89 -8.70 24.42
C ASN A 361 -12.29 -7.35 23.94
N LYS A 362 -12.77 -6.26 24.48
CA LYS A 362 -12.22 -4.91 24.22
C LYS A 362 -10.99 -4.65 25.11
N PRO A 363 -9.96 -3.90 24.65
CA PRO A 363 -9.88 -3.25 23.34
C PRO A 363 -9.70 -4.26 22.19
N CYS A 364 -10.52 -4.06 21.14
CA CYS A 364 -10.47 -4.78 19.88
C CYS A 364 -9.82 -3.92 18.81
N ILE A 365 -8.83 -4.46 18.12
CA ILE A 365 -8.19 -3.77 17.01
C ILE A 365 -8.34 -4.54 15.70
N LEU A 366 -8.57 -3.81 14.63
CA LEU A 366 -8.65 -4.34 13.27
C LEU A 366 -7.30 -4.11 12.57
N SER A 367 -6.80 -5.14 11.93
CA SER A 367 -5.54 -5.14 11.20
C SER A 367 -5.78 -5.48 9.72
N PRO A 368 -6.42 -4.57 8.94
CA PRO A 368 -6.63 -4.77 7.51
C PRO A 368 -5.33 -4.61 6.75
N TYR A 369 -5.14 -5.45 5.72
CA TYR A 369 -3.99 -5.35 4.84
C TYR A 369 -4.40 -5.51 3.37
N LEU A 370 -3.43 -5.74 2.48
CA LEU A 370 -3.61 -5.76 1.02
C LEU A 370 -4.87 -6.53 0.56
N GLY A 371 -5.18 -7.65 1.22
CA GLY A 371 -6.32 -8.50 0.88
C GLY A 371 -7.68 -7.84 1.01
N ALA A 372 -7.82 -6.98 1.98
CA ALA A 372 -9.11 -6.40 2.36
C ALA A 372 -9.41 -5.05 1.70
N CYS A 373 -8.37 -4.22 1.46
CA CYS A 373 -8.60 -2.79 1.19
C CYS A 373 -7.67 -2.16 0.14
N MET A 374 -7.01 -2.94 -0.71
CA MET A 374 -6.04 -2.35 -1.64
C MET A 374 -6.09 -2.88 -3.08
N MET A 375 -6.75 -4.00 -3.35
CA MET A 375 -6.64 -4.70 -4.63
C MET A 375 -8.01 -5.16 -5.17
N SER A 376 -9.04 -4.36 -4.99
CA SER A 376 -10.39 -4.63 -5.50
C SER A 376 -10.95 -3.41 -6.21
N SER A 377 -12.01 -3.57 -6.96
CA SER A 377 -12.75 -2.49 -7.61
C SER A 377 -13.45 -1.54 -6.63
N ASN A 378 -13.53 -1.89 -5.36
CA ASN A 378 -14.10 -1.08 -4.27
C ASN A 378 -13.12 -0.91 -3.11
N ALA A 379 -11.84 -0.78 -3.40
CA ALA A 379 -10.75 -0.84 -2.41
C ALA A 379 -10.84 0.28 -1.36
N VAL A 380 -11.04 1.51 -1.77
CA VAL A 380 -11.12 2.67 -0.86
C VAL A 380 -12.34 2.57 0.06
N GLN A 381 -13.50 2.22 -0.47
CA GLN A 381 -14.71 2.05 0.35
C GLN A 381 -14.61 0.83 1.28
N SER A 382 -13.97 -0.26 0.85
CA SER A 382 -13.68 -1.39 1.74
C SER A 382 -12.77 -0.98 2.89
N GLY A 383 -11.72 -0.21 2.61
CA GLY A 383 -10.84 0.36 3.63
C GLY A 383 -11.57 1.28 4.59
N ARG A 384 -12.41 2.20 4.07
CA ARG A 384 -13.23 3.11 4.89
C ARG A 384 -14.24 2.35 5.76
N SER A 385 -14.92 1.32 5.23
CA SER A 385 -15.86 0.49 6.00
C SER A 385 -15.18 -0.13 7.23
N ILE A 386 -13.98 -0.70 7.04
CA ILE A 386 -13.19 -1.28 8.13
C ILE A 386 -12.70 -0.21 9.11
N THR A 387 -12.28 0.95 8.60
CA THR A 387 -11.83 2.06 9.45
C THR A 387 -12.97 2.64 10.29
N ILE A 388 -14.18 2.80 9.73
CA ILE A 388 -15.34 3.27 10.51
C ILE A 388 -15.81 2.19 11.50
N LEU A 389 -15.79 0.92 11.13
CA LEU A 389 -16.01 -0.18 12.08
C LEU A 389 -15.02 -0.09 13.26
N GLN A 390 -13.73 0.21 12.98
CA GLN A 390 -12.75 0.41 14.06
C GLN A 390 -13.12 1.59 14.96
N ILE A 391 -13.62 2.70 14.41
CA ILE A 391 -14.07 3.88 15.18
C ILE A 391 -15.27 3.51 16.05
N LEU A 392 -16.26 2.79 15.51
CA LEU A 392 -17.44 2.32 16.24
C LEU A 392 -17.07 1.39 17.41
N LEU A 393 -16.06 0.54 17.25
CA LEU A 393 -15.54 -0.31 18.32
C LEU A 393 -14.94 0.47 19.50
N ASN A 394 -14.70 1.76 19.29
CA ASN A 394 -14.14 2.67 20.30
C ASN A 394 -12.80 2.17 20.89
N PRO A 395 -11.78 1.94 20.05
CA PRO A 395 -10.49 1.55 20.58
C PRO A 395 -9.87 2.71 21.35
N PRO A 396 -9.01 2.43 22.33
CA PRO A 396 -8.16 3.46 22.88
C PRO A 396 -7.32 4.10 21.76
N VAL A 397 -7.31 5.42 21.68
CA VAL A 397 -6.52 6.14 20.68
C VAL A 397 -5.29 6.73 21.36
N ASP A 398 -4.11 6.47 20.79
CA ASP A 398 -2.81 6.78 21.39
C ASP A 398 -2.59 6.23 22.81
N GLU A 399 -3.30 5.17 23.15
CA GLU A 399 -3.22 4.47 24.42
C GLU A 399 -2.85 2.98 24.22
N PRO A 400 -2.37 2.30 25.26
CA PRO A 400 -2.06 0.88 25.19
C PRO A 400 -3.24 0.00 24.76
N GLY A 401 -2.99 -0.92 23.83
CA GLY A 401 -3.99 -1.85 23.31
C GLY A 401 -4.89 -1.28 22.22
N GLY A 402 -4.64 -0.07 21.77
CA GLY A 402 -5.43 0.62 20.77
C GLY A 402 -4.68 1.00 19.50
N ILE A 403 -5.16 2.06 18.86
CA ILE A 403 -4.56 2.65 17.67
C ILE A 403 -3.50 3.68 18.09
N LEU A 404 -2.33 3.56 17.52
CA LEU A 404 -1.20 4.46 17.75
C LEU A 404 -0.90 5.21 16.45
N PHE A 405 -1.23 6.50 16.40
CA PHE A 405 -0.94 7.30 15.22
C PHE A 405 0.57 7.56 15.06
N ASN A 406 1.04 7.41 13.83
CA ASN A 406 2.42 7.71 13.48
C ASN A 406 2.48 8.83 12.42
N PRO A 407 3.15 9.96 12.68
CA PRO A 407 3.22 11.10 11.77
C PRO A 407 4.18 10.90 10.58
N ILE A 408 4.95 9.83 10.52
CA ILE A 408 6.16 9.75 9.69
C ILE A 408 5.90 9.54 8.20
N TRP A 409 4.74 9.03 7.80
CA TRP A 409 4.41 8.90 6.37
C TRP A 409 4.31 10.25 5.64
N ASP A 410 4.07 11.32 6.36
CA ASP A 410 4.08 12.69 5.79
C ASP A 410 5.49 13.10 5.29
N VAL A 411 6.56 12.48 5.81
CA VAL A 411 7.95 12.81 5.48
C VAL A 411 8.35 12.43 4.05
N THR A 412 7.87 11.31 3.53
CA THR A 412 8.26 10.82 2.19
C THR A 412 7.83 11.78 1.07
N PHE A 413 6.73 12.48 1.26
CA PHE A 413 6.18 13.42 0.29
C PHE A 413 6.39 14.88 0.68
N ASP A 414 7.17 15.14 1.74
CA ASP A 414 7.43 16.49 2.23
C ASP A 414 8.12 17.35 1.17
N PRO A 415 7.65 18.60 0.93
CA PRO A 415 8.24 19.50 -0.05
C PRO A 415 9.73 19.78 0.17
N ILE A 416 10.22 19.77 1.39
CA ILE A 416 11.65 19.99 1.69
C ILE A 416 12.54 18.95 1.01
N ILE A 417 12.03 17.72 0.87
CA ILE A 417 12.77 16.63 0.21
C ILE A 417 12.42 16.52 -1.26
N THR A 418 11.14 16.62 -1.61
CA THR A 418 10.65 16.40 -2.97
C THR A 418 10.75 17.63 -3.88
N MET A 419 10.80 18.83 -3.31
CA MET A 419 10.75 20.12 -4.04
C MET A 419 9.51 20.28 -4.93
N ALA A 420 8.45 19.55 -4.64
CA ALA A 420 7.27 19.49 -5.51
C ALA A 420 6.46 20.80 -5.53
N ASP A 421 6.54 21.60 -4.48
CA ASP A 421 5.94 22.93 -4.36
C ASP A 421 6.63 23.99 -5.22
N GLN A 422 7.88 23.73 -5.67
CA GLN A 422 8.66 24.62 -6.50
C GLN A 422 8.38 24.45 -8.00
N VAL A 423 7.51 23.51 -8.38
CA VAL A 423 7.32 23.10 -9.78
C VAL A 423 5.83 23.12 -10.16
N PRO A 424 5.44 23.84 -11.22
CA PRO A 424 4.08 23.80 -11.76
C PRO A 424 3.83 22.51 -12.55
N GLY A 425 2.59 22.32 -13.03
CA GLY A 425 2.28 21.27 -14.01
C GLY A 425 1.72 19.98 -13.44
N GLN A 426 1.18 20.00 -12.22
CA GLN A 426 0.52 18.82 -11.64
C GLN A 426 -0.59 18.25 -12.52
N HIS A 427 -1.32 19.11 -13.24
CA HIS A 427 -2.39 18.73 -14.17
C HIS A 427 -1.91 17.95 -15.41
N LEU A 428 -0.60 17.94 -15.67
CA LEU A 428 0.00 17.15 -16.75
C LEU A 428 0.19 15.67 -16.39
N ARG A 429 -0.15 15.23 -15.19
CA ARG A 429 -0.09 13.80 -14.83
C ARG A 429 -1.10 13.00 -15.62
N LEU A 430 -0.67 11.92 -16.22
CA LEU A 430 -1.53 11.01 -16.96
C LEU A 430 -2.57 10.38 -16.01
N GLY A 431 -3.84 10.43 -16.42
CA GLY A 431 -4.96 9.98 -15.59
C GLY A 431 -5.46 11.03 -14.58
N TYR A 432 -5.00 12.32 -14.68
CA TYR A 432 -5.30 13.39 -13.73
C TYR A 432 -6.80 13.55 -13.44
N ASP A 433 -7.63 13.63 -14.47
CA ASP A 433 -9.09 13.77 -14.32
C ASP A 433 -9.81 12.45 -14.08
N LYS A 434 -9.20 11.32 -14.47
CA LYS A 434 -9.84 10.01 -14.37
C LYS A 434 -9.75 9.41 -12.97
N TYR A 435 -8.63 9.62 -12.28
CA TYR A 435 -8.37 9.07 -10.95
C TYR A 435 -7.83 10.16 -10.00
N PRO A 436 -8.69 11.13 -9.59
CA PRO A 436 -8.24 12.30 -8.86
C PRO A 436 -7.61 12.00 -7.50
N MET A 437 -8.08 11.00 -6.76
CA MET A 437 -7.44 10.63 -5.50
C MET A 437 -6.00 10.15 -5.70
N TYR A 438 -5.73 9.39 -6.76
CA TYR A 438 -4.39 8.90 -7.06
C TYR A 438 -3.49 10.01 -7.59
N THR A 439 -3.93 10.71 -8.62
CA THR A 439 -3.07 11.60 -9.40
C THR A 439 -2.92 13.00 -8.80
N GLN A 440 -3.95 13.50 -8.10
CA GLN A 440 -3.96 14.87 -7.58
C GLN A 440 -3.58 14.96 -6.10
N VAL A 441 -4.01 13.99 -5.27
CA VAL A 441 -3.97 14.16 -3.82
C VAL A 441 -2.89 13.29 -3.16
N TYR A 442 -2.89 11.97 -3.39
CA TYR A 442 -2.13 11.06 -2.56
C TYR A 442 -0.85 10.51 -3.17
N ALA A 443 -0.88 10.05 -4.41
CA ALA A 443 0.32 9.50 -5.04
C ALA A 443 1.12 10.56 -5.75
N SER A 444 0.47 11.62 -6.19
CA SER A 444 1.10 12.67 -7.00
C SER A 444 1.90 12.09 -8.18
N SER A 445 1.38 11.02 -8.79
CA SER A 445 2.04 10.22 -9.83
C SER A 445 1.14 10.02 -11.04
N ASN A 446 1.71 9.65 -12.17
CA ASN A 446 0.96 9.16 -13.31
C ASN A 446 0.23 7.86 -12.96
N TRP A 447 -1.01 7.71 -13.44
CA TRP A 447 -1.68 6.42 -13.34
C TRP A 447 -1.04 5.41 -14.32
N PRO A 448 -0.66 4.20 -13.86
CA PRO A 448 0.26 3.35 -14.63
C PRO A 448 -0.21 2.98 -16.03
N ALA A 449 -1.46 2.54 -16.22
CA ALA A 449 -1.92 2.12 -17.53
C ALA A 449 -1.92 3.28 -18.55
N SER A 450 -2.14 4.52 -18.10
CA SER A 450 -2.06 5.69 -18.99
C SER A 450 -0.67 5.95 -19.53
N ILE A 451 0.39 5.48 -18.86
CA ILE A 451 1.76 5.57 -19.38
C ILE A 451 1.94 4.65 -20.58
N TRP A 452 1.42 3.42 -20.49
CA TRP A 452 1.51 2.46 -21.58
C TRP A 452 0.72 2.94 -22.81
N ASP A 453 -0.46 3.52 -22.60
CA ASP A 453 -1.26 4.14 -23.64
C ASP A 453 -0.50 5.32 -24.27
N ALA A 454 0.12 6.19 -23.47
CA ALA A 454 0.86 7.34 -23.96
C ALA A 454 2.16 6.96 -24.72
N ILE A 455 2.83 5.85 -24.37
CA ILE A 455 3.95 5.34 -25.18
C ILE A 455 3.45 4.81 -26.52
N GLU A 456 2.31 4.09 -26.53
CA GLU A 456 1.75 3.49 -27.75
C GLU A 456 1.24 4.55 -28.72
N THR A 457 0.43 5.49 -28.22
CA THR A 457 -0.35 6.44 -29.04
C THR A 457 0.29 7.82 -29.18
N GLU A 458 1.25 8.15 -28.33
CA GLU A 458 1.83 9.49 -28.14
C GLU A 458 0.80 10.54 -27.67
N GLU A 459 -0.36 10.12 -27.21
CA GLU A 459 -1.44 10.96 -26.71
C GLU A 459 -1.64 10.79 -25.19
N PRO A 460 -2.00 11.84 -24.44
CA PRO A 460 -2.16 13.26 -24.82
C PRO A 460 -0.82 13.98 -25.04
N TRP A 461 0.29 13.37 -24.71
CA TRP A 461 1.68 13.75 -25.00
C TRP A 461 2.58 12.52 -25.01
N PRO A 462 3.68 12.54 -25.79
CA PRO A 462 4.56 11.40 -25.92
C PRO A 462 5.39 11.16 -24.65
N ILE A 463 5.57 9.89 -24.28
CA ILE A 463 6.58 9.46 -23.29
C ILE A 463 7.78 8.92 -24.06
N LYS A 464 8.90 9.60 -23.97
CA LYS A 464 10.12 9.32 -24.74
C LYS A 464 11.23 8.66 -23.94
N VAL A 465 11.29 8.95 -22.63
CA VAL A 465 12.29 8.38 -21.73
C VAL A 465 11.59 7.72 -20.55
N LEU A 466 11.99 6.48 -20.26
CA LEU A 466 11.57 5.72 -19.09
C LEU A 466 12.80 5.20 -18.35
N ALA A 467 13.01 5.60 -17.10
CA ALA A 467 14.11 5.15 -16.26
C ALA A 467 13.56 4.37 -15.05
N CYS A 468 13.82 3.07 -15.02
CA CYS A 468 13.29 2.14 -14.01
C CYS A 468 14.37 1.69 -13.02
N ILE A 469 14.16 2.00 -11.75
CA ILE A 469 15.06 1.63 -10.67
C ILE A 469 14.33 0.69 -9.71
N ALA A 470 14.90 -0.47 -9.45
CA ALA A 470 14.37 -1.44 -8.49
C ALA A 470 12.94 -1.94 -8.80
N THR A 471 12.54 -1.97 -10.06
CA THR A 471 11.22 -2.48 -10.47
C THR A 471 11.30 -3.24 -11.78
N ASP A 472 10.59 -4.38 -11.84
CA ASP A 472 10.39 -5.15 -13.07
C ASP A 472 8.96 -4.88 -13.56
N LEU A 473 8.83 -4.08 -14.62
CA LEU A 473 7.54 -3.63 -15.14
C LEU A 473 6.67 -4.81 -15.61
N LEU A 474 7.28 -5.81 -16.28
CA LEU A 474 6.58 -7.00 -16.76
C LEU A 474 6.09 -7.90 -15.62
N GLY A 475 6.77 -7.84 -14.47
CA GLY A 475 6.40 -8.59 -13.29
C GLY A 475 5.39 -7.90 -12.39
N CYS A 476 5.43 -6.56 -12.31
CA CYS A 476 4.73 -5.79 -11.28
C CYS A 476 3.34 -5.30 -11.68
N TYR A 477 3.11 -5.03 -12.96
CA TYR A 477 1.90 -4.36 -13.44
C TYR A 477 0.97 -5.33 -14.17
N GLU A 478 -0.29 -4.99 -14.22
CA GLU A 478 -1.31 -5.69 -15.00
C GLU A 478 -1.05 -5.53 -16.50
N HIS A 479 -1.56 -6.47 -17.28
CA HIS A 479 -1.44 -6.51 -18.73
C HIS A 479 0.01 -6.48 -19.25
N PRO A 480 0.88 -7.38 -18.76
CA PRO A 480 2.31 -7.37 -19.12
C PRO A 480 2.57 -7.57 -20.61
N GLN A 481 1.64 -8.17 -21.38
CA GLN A 481 1.74 -8.30 -22.82
C GLN A 481 1.80 -6.92 -23.50
N LYS A 482 0.89 -5.99 -23.15
CA LYS A 482 0.92 -4.62 -23.65
C LYS A 482 2.19 -3.89 -23.24
N ILE A 483 2.62 -4.07 -21.99
CA ILE A 483 3.86 -3.46 -21.50
C ILE A 483 5.05 -3.96 -22.33
N HIS A 484 5.11 -5.25 -22.61
CA HIS A 484 6.16 -5.84 -23.45
C HIS A 484 6.18 -5.23 -24.87
N GLU A 485 5.01 -5.05 -25.48
CA GLU A 485 4.87 -4.44 -26.80
C GLU A 485 5.34 -2.98 -26.81
N VAL A 486 4.88 -2.16 -25.86
CA VAL A 486 5.25 -0.74 -25.81
C VAL A 486 6.71 -0.51 -25.42
N LEU A 487 7.31 -1.36 -24.60
CA LEU A 487 8.74 -1.29 -24.30
C LEU A 487 9.63 -1.61 -25.51
N GLN A 488 9.12 -2.33 -26.51
CA GLN A 488 9.82 -2.58 -27.77
C GLN A 488 9.55 -1.50 -28.85
N SER A 489 8.57 -0.60 -28.59
CA SER A 489 8.22 0.44 -29.54
C SER A 489 9.34 1.45 -29.73
N ASN A 490 9.48 1.96 -30.97
CA ASN A 490 10.37 3.09 -31.28
C ASN A 490 9.85 4.43 -30.73
N ASN A 491 8.59 4.51 -30.31
CA ASN A 491 8.04 5.70 -29.66
C ASN A 491 8.76 5.98 -28.33
N LEU A 492 9.27 4.94 -27.65
CA LEU A 492 10.12 5.05 -26.47
C LEU A 492 11.58 5.15 -26.93
N GLU A 493 12.18 6.33 -26.85
CA GLU A 493 13.52 6.60 -27.38
C GLU A 493 14.65 6.10 -26.45
N LEU A 494 14.40 6.08 -25.13
CA LEU A 494 15.35 5.58 -24.15
C LEU A 494 14.64 4.83 -23.03
N PHE A 495 15.04 3.58 -22.80
CA PHE A 495 14.62 2.76 -21.68
C PHE A 495 15.83 2.35 -20.83
N VAL A 496 15.88 2.79 -19.57
CA VAL A 496 16.96 2.55 -18.61
C VAL A 496 16.45 1.67 -17.49
N VAL A 497 17.23 0.65 -17.11
CA VAL A 497 16.94 -0.21 -15.96
C VAL A 497 18.15 -0.30 -15.04
N MET A 498 17.92 -0.09 -13.74
CA MET A 498 18.92 -0.35 -12.69
C MET A 498 18.39 -1.44 -11.75
N ASP A 499 19.05 -2.59 -11.77
CA ASP A 499 18.66 -3.75 -10.95
C ASP A 499 19.86 -4.62 -10.57
N TYR A 500 19.62 -5.63 -9.72
CA TYR A 500 20.60 -6.68 -9.39
C TYR A 500 20.75 -7.72 -10.50
N TRP A 501 19.67 -7.98 -11.22
CA TRP A 501 19.49 -9.09 -12.14
C TRP A 501 19.07 -8.61 -13.53
N MET A 502 19.30 -9.48 -14.51
CA MET A 502 18.76 -9.33 -15.85
C MET A 502 17.26 -9.73 -15.86
N THR A 503 16.43 -8.88 -15.25
CA THR A 503 14.97 -9.09 -15.17
C THR A 503 14.32 -9.13 -16.55
N PRO A 504 13.08 -9.63 -16.71
CA PRO A 504 12.35 -9.56 -17.97
C PRO A 504 12.34 -8.15 -18.59
N SER A 505 12.12 -7.11 -17.77
CA SER A 505 12.17 -5.73 -18.26
C SER A 505 13.59 -5.28 -18.62
N ALA A 506 14.60 -5.68 -17.86
CA ALA A 506 16.00 -5.36 -18.15
C ALA A 506 16.46 -5.92 -19.50
N LYS A 507 15.95 -7.09 -19.91
CA LYS A 507 16.24 -7.68 -21.23
C LYS A 507 15.82 -6.77 -22.40
N LEU A 508 14.89 -5.84 -22.19
CA LEU A 508 14.39 -4.89 -23.19
C LEU A 508 15.02 -3.49 -23.08
N ALA A 509 15.86 -3.25 -22.08
CA ALA A 509 16.45 -1.93 -21.83
C ALA A 509 17.45 -1.52 -22.92
N ASP A 510 17.66 -0.22 -23.05
CA ASP A 510 18.76 0.35 -23.87
C ASP A 510 20.03 0.49 -23.03
N ILE A 511 19.86 0.82 -21.74
CA ILE A 511 20.94 0.94 -20.76
C ILE A 511 20.59 0.14 -19.51
N ILE A 512 21.53 -0.66 -19.04
CA ILE A 512 21.45 -1.42 -17.79
C ILE A 512 22.50 -0.90 -16.83
N LEU A 513 22.10 -0.64 -15.59
CA LEU A 513 22.95 -0.17 -14.51
C LEU A 513 22.95 -1.18 -13.36
N PRO A 514 24.12 -1.55 -12.82
CA PRO A 514 24.22 -2.53 -11.74
C PRO A 514 23.90 -1.90 -10.39
N ALA A 515 22.98 -2.51 -9.62
CA ALA A 515 22.57 -2.04 -8.32
C ALA A 515 23.25 -2.77 -7.16
N ALA A 516 23.57 -2.03 -6.09
CA ALA A 516 24.11 -2.57 -4.85
C ALA A 516 23.02 -3.13 -3.93
N HIS A 517 23.28 -4.29 -3.32
CA HIS A 517 22.41 -4.95 -2.35
C HIS A 517 22.49 -4.24 -0.99
N TRP A 518 21.51 -4.45 -0.09
CA TRP A 518 21.46 -3.79 1.21
C TRP A 518 22.70 -4.07 2.11
N SER A 519 23.40 -5.16 1.92
CA SER A 519 24.67 -5.44 2.61
C SER A 519 25.86 -4.64 2.06
N GLU A 520 25.70 -3.99 0.92
CA GLU A 520 26.71 -3.30 0.12
C GLU A 520 26.52 -1.78 0.09
N ARG A 521 25.54 -1.24 0.80
CA ARG A 521 25.16 0.18 0.73
C ARG A 521 24.69 0.73 2.09
N CYS A 522 24.67 2.05 2.24
CA CYS A 522 24.21 2.73 3.45
C CYS A 522 22.86 3.47 3.27
N MET A 523 22.24 3.41 2.11
CA MET A 523 20.93 4.01 1.94
C MET A 523 19.85 3.24 2.68
N GLY A 524 18.91 3.95 3.27
CA GLY A 524 17.79 3.38 4.02
C GLY A 524 16.55 4.25 3.96
N ASP A 525 15.42 3.63 4.19
CA ASP A 525 14.17 4.29 4.54
C ASP A 525 13.97 4.25 6.03
N GLU A 526 13.35 5.27 6.53
CA GLU A 526 12.82 5.25 7.86
C GLU A 526 11.57 4.35 7.85
N GLU A 527 11.61 3.22 8.51
CA GLU A 527 10.37 2.58 8.91
C GLU A 527 10.13 2.86 10.37
N VAL A 528 9.10 3.60 10.55
CA VAL A 528 8.65 3.94 11.86
C VAL A 528 7.45 3.10 12.16
N ILE A 529 7.68 2.05 12.89
CA ILE A 529 6.60 1.30 13.53
C ILE A 529 6.22 2.09 14.79
N PRO A 530 4.94 2.31 15.06
CA PRO A 530 4.50 3.22 16.12
C PRO A 530 5.00 2.90 17.52
N ASP A 531 5.41 1.67 17.80
CA ASP A 531 5.86 1.30 19.15
C ASP A 531 6.93 0.18 19.12
N PRO A 532 8.20 0.51 19.29
CA PRO A 532 8.79 1.85 19.30
C PRO A 532 8.97 2.44 17.89
N CYS A 533 8.97 3.78 17.82
CA CYS A 533 9.38 4.50 16.62
C CYS A 533 10.92 4.52 16.57
N ILE A 534 11.49 3.96 15.52
CA ILE A 534 12.95 3.97 15.32
C ILE A 534 13.34 4.27 13.88
N VAL A 535 14.52 4.86 13.72
CA VAL A 535 15.20 4.96 12.44
C VAL A 535 16.47 4.12 12.55
N THR A 536 16.63 3.14 11.68
CA THR A 536 17.80 2.29 11.62
C THR A 536 18.84 2.89 10.69
N ILE A 537 20.08 2.99 11.15
CA ILE A 537 21.21 3.46 10.35
C ILE A 537 21.84 2.26 9.65
N PRO A 538 21.67 2.09 8.32
CA PRO A 538 22.26 0.97 7.59
C PRO A 538 23.76 1.20 7.41
N GLN A 539 24.56 0.13 7.52
CA GLN A 539 25.99 0.15 7.35
C GLN A 539 26.42 -0.74 6.20
N ILE A 540 27.46 -0.32 5.49
CA ILE A 540 28.11 -1.13 4.45
C ILE A 540 28.91 -2.25 5.12
N ALA A 541 28.55 -3.50 4.84
CA ALA A 541 29.24 -4.66 5.38
C ALA A 541 30.34 -5.16 4.45
N VAL A 542 30.08 -5.19 3.15
CA VAL A 542 30.98 -5.64 2.09
C VAL A 542 30.93 -4.67 0.91
N ASP A 543 32.00 -4.61 0.15
CA ASP A 543 32.04 -3.82 -1.09
C ASP A 543 31.09 -4.43 -2.14
N PRO A 544 30.38 -3.61 -2.93
CA PRO A 544 29.53 -4.13 -4.00
C PRO A 544 30.35 -4.85 -5.09
N PRO A 545 29.78 -5.89 -5.75
CA PRO A 545 30.46 -6.57 -6.83
C PRO A 545 30.65 -5.67 -8.06
N GLY A 546 31.83 -5.70 -8.64
CA GLY A 546 32.16 -4.89 -9.81
C GLY A 546 32.05 -3.39 -9.56
N GLU A 547 31.19 -2.72 -10.31
CA GLU A 547 30.94 -1.28 -10.22
C GLU A 547 29.51 -0.95 -9.74
N ALA A 548 28.83 -1.89 -9.09
CA ALA A 548 27.45 -1.68 -8.62
C ALA A 548 27.36 -0.50 -7.63
N LYS A 549 26.30 0.28 -7.73
CA LYS A 549 26.06 1.48 -6.92
C LYS A 549 24.69 1.41 -6.26
N ASP A 550 24.48 2.20 -5.20
CA ASP A 550 23.16 2.37 -4.61
C ASP A 550 22.22 3.23 -5.49
N ASP A 551 20.92 3.10 -5.25
CA ASP A 551 19.91 3.79 -6.05
C ASP A 551 19.96 5.32 -5.83
N TRP A 552 20.36 5.78 -4.64
CA TRP A 552 20.50 7.22 -4.36
C TRP A 552 21.67 7.85 -5.12
N TYR A 553 22.74 7.08 -5.40
CA TYR A 553 23.82 7.50 -6.31
C TYR A 553 23.25 7.88 -7.67
N PHE A 554 22.41 7.03 -8.27
CA PHE A 554 21.78 7.34 -9.56
C PHE A 554 20.93 8.61 -9.51
N TRP A 555 20.05 8.73 -8.52
CA TRP A 555 19.18 9.91 -8.38
C TRP A 555 20.01 11.18 -8.18
N ARG A 556 21.03 11.14 -7.35
CA ARG A 556 21.93 12.28 -7.11
C ARG A 556 22.69 12.69 -8.35
N GLU A 557 23.34 11.76 -9.03
CA GLU A 557 24.16 12.06 -10.20
C GLU A 557 23.35 12.56 -11.38
N MET A 558 22.14 12.04 -11.57
CA MET A 558 21.18 12.56 -12.54
C MET A 558 20.71 13.96 -12.15
N GLY A 559 20.38 14.16 -10.87
CA GLY A 559 19.97 15.47 -10.38
C GLY A 559 21.04 16.54 -10.54
N LYS A 560 22.31 16.22 -10.25
CA LYS A 560 23.46 17.12 -10.47
C LYS A 560 23.62 17.50 -11.95
N ARG A 561 23.30 16.62 -12.90
CA ARG A 561 23.38 16.87 -14.34
C ARG A 561 22.22 17.70 -14.87
N ILE A 562 21.05 17.62 -14.22
CA ILE A 562 19.81 18.29 -14.67
C ILE A 562 19.63 19.62 -13.95
N LYS A 563 19.75 19.65 -12.62
CA LYS A 563 19.52 20.83 -11.78
C LYS A 563 20.45 20.82 -10.56
N PRO A 564 21.74 21.14 -10.76
CA PRO A 564 22.77 20.94 -9.74
C PRO A 564 22.51 21.70 -8.44
N GLU A 565 21.88 22.88 -8.51
CA GLU A 565 21.57 23.69 -7.33
C GLU A 565 20.59 23.05 -6.34
N TRP A 566 19.87 22.01 -6.77
CA TRP A 566 18.98 21.23 -5.90
C TRP A 566 19.66 20.00 -5.30
N TRP A 567 20.88 19.66 -5.71
CA TRP A 567 21.58 18.44 -5.32
C TRP A 567 22.98 18.73 -4.73
N PRO A 568 23.05 19.35 -3.53
CA PRO A 568 24.32 19.82 -2.95
C PRO A 568 25.18 18.71 -2.36
N TRP A 569 24.69 17.49 -2.28
CA TRP A 569 25.37 16.36 -1.60
C TRP A 569 26.37 15.66 -2.51
N ASP A 570 27.51 15.27 -1.93
CA ASP A 570 28.54 14.50 -2.64
C ASP A 570 28.47 13.00 -2.36
N SER A 571 27.76 12.58 -1.32
CA SER A 571 27.62 11.17 -0.95
C SER A 571 26.19 10.78 -0.53
N THR A 572 25.92 9.49 -0.47
CA THR A 572 24.68 8.92 0.05
C THR A 572 24.54 9.17 1.54
N GLU A 573 25.63 9.13 2.29
CA GLU A 573 25.69 9.43 3.71
C GLU A 573 25.27 10.88 4.01
N GLU A 574 25.71 11.84 3.21
CA GLU A 574 25.30 13.25 3.34
C GLU A 574 23.79 13.42 3.06
N MET A 575 23.26 12.73 2.05
CA MET A 575 21.82 12.72 1.78
C MET A 575 21.03 12.13 2.95
N TYR A 576 21.55 11.08 3.58
CA TYR A 576 20.90 10.45 4.72
C TYR A 576 20.95 11.36 5.96
N LEU A 577 22.11 11.96 6.24
CA LEU A 577 22.28 12.93 7.33
C LEU A 577 21.34 14.15 7.16
N ALA A 578 21.17 14.64 5.94
CA ALA A 578 20.23 15.72 5.69
C ALA A 578 18.80 15.35 6.12
N ARG A 579 18.35 14.13 5.80
CA ARG A 579 17.05 13.62 6.27
C ARG A 579 16.98 13.51 7.79
N LEU A 580 18.03 13.01 8.44
CA LEU A 580 18.06 12.91 9.90
C LEU A 580 17.90 14.29 10.54
N LYS A 581 18.58 15.31 10.01
CA LYS A 581 18.50 16.70 10.49
C LYS A 581 17.13 17.32 10.23
N TRP A 582 16.54 17.09 9.07
CA TRP A 582 15.23 17.68 8.72
C TRP A 582 14.05 17.10 9.50
N PHE A 583 14.08 15.82 9.82
CA PHE A 583 12.89 15.13 10.30
C PHE A 583 13.03 14.49 11.70
N TYR A 584 14.26 14.33 12.22
CA TYR A 584 14.49 13.50 13.40
C TYR A 584 15.32 14.18 14.48
N ASP A 585 15.36 15.50 14.49
CA ASP A 585 16.08 16.31 15.48
C ASP A 585 17.56 15.88 15.66
N TRP A 586 18.19 15.39 14.57
CA TRP A 586 19.59 15.06 14.59
C TRP A 586 20.44 16.31 14.75
N PRO A 587 21.44 16.35 15.66
CA PRO A 587 22.23 17.55 15.88
C PRO A 587 22.94 18.04 14.60
N GLU A 588 22.94 19.35 14.38
CA GLU A 588 23.54 19.96 13.20
C GLU A 588 25.04 19.70 13.05
N ASP A 589 25.75 19.58 14.19
CA ASP A 589 27.18 19.31 14.29
C ASP A 589 27.52 17.81 14.31
N ALA A 590 26.56 16.92 14.47
CA ALA A 590 26.77 15.48 14.48
C ALA A 590 26.91 14.91 13.07
N GLY A 591 27.90 14.03 12.88
CA GLY A 591 28.25 13.43 11.60
C GLY A 591 27.72 12.02 11.38
N TRP A 592 28.13 11.43 10.26
CA TRP A 592 27.76 10.06 9.89
C TRP A 592 28.30 9.01 10.86
N ASP A 593 29.54 9.15 11.32
CA ASP A 593 30.15 8.20 12.26
C ASP A 593 29.37 8.10 13.57
N GLU A 594 28.85 9.22 14.07
CA GLU A 594 28.01 9.24 15.26
C GLU A 594 26.66 8.56 15.04
N ALA A 595 26.08 8.71 13.85
CA ALA A 595 24.85 8.01 13.47
C ALA A 595 25.10 6.50 13.41
N VAL A 596 26.17 6.07 12.78
CA VAL A 596 26.59 4.66 12.69
C VAL A 596 26.85 4.05 14.07
N GLU A 597 27.50 4.79 14.99
CA GLU A 597 27.75 4.32 16.36
C GLU A 597 26.45 4.04 17.12
N LYS A 598 25.42 4.88 16.94
CA LYS A 598 24.12 4.66 17.57
C LYS A 598 23.35 3.48 16.97
N ALA A 599 23.55 3.15 15.69
CA ALA A 599 22.88 2.11 14.91
C ALA A 599 21.35 2.29 14.82
N TYR A 600 20.71 2.76 15.87
CA TYR A 600 19.29 3.07 15.94
C TYR A 600 19.07 4.44 16.56
N ILE A 601 18.20 5.24 15.94
CA ILE A 601 17.78 6.53 16.45
C ILE A 601 16.31 6.40 16.81
N GLN A 602 15.96 6.80 18.03
CA GLN A 602 14.58 6.96 18.44
C GLN A 602 14.25 8.47 18.36
N PRO A 603 13.51 8.91 17.33
CA PRO A 603 13.18 10.32 17.18
C PRO A 603 12.35 10.81 18.36
N THR A 604 12.73 11.94 18.94
CA THR A 604 12.00 12.52 20.09
C THR A 604 10.66 13.09 19.66
N ASN A 605 10.59 13.60 18.44
CA ASN A 605 9.37 14.16 17.85
C ASN A 605 8.43 13.11 17.25
N ALA A 606 8.94 11.96 16.82
CA ALA A 606 8.12 10.95 16.13
C ALA A 606 7.55 9.86 17.05
N GLY A 607 8.30 9.46 18.09
CA GLY A 607 7.87 8.41 19.03
C GLY A 607 7.10 8.92 20.24
N ALA A 608 7.29 10.20 20.59
CA ALA A 608 6.63 10.84 21.74
C ALA A 608 5.30 11.51 21.38
N THR A 609 5.01 11.71 20.10
CA THR A 609 3.80 12.39 19.66
C THR A 609 2.71 11.37 19.30
N ARG A 610 1.92 11.02 20.26
CA ARG A 610 0.61 10.44 20.05
C ARG A 610 -0.26 11.54 19.44
N ILE A 611 -0.58 11.46 18.13
CA ILE A 611 -1.26 12.55 17.40
C ILE A 611 -2.58 12.94 18.06
N PHE A 612 -3.33 11.95 18.53
CA PHE A 612 -4.59 12.19 19.21
C PHE A 612 -4.40 12.97 20.52
N LYS A 613 -3.40 12.59 21.32
CA LYS A 613 -3.05 13.31 22.56
C LYS A 613 -2.55 14.73 22.30
N GLN A 614 -1.85 14.94 21.18
CA GLN A 614 -1.46 16.29 20.75
C GLN A 614 -2.69 17.09 20.31
N HIS A 615 -3.63 16.45 19.61
CA HIS A 615 -4.88 17.07 19.19
C HIS A 615 -5.72 17.51 20.42
N GLU A 616 -5.88 16.64 21.43
CA GLU A 616 -6.54 17.00 22.70
C GLU A 616 -5.93 18.23 23.36
N LYS A 617 -4.62 18.45 23.19
CA LYS A 617 -3.90 19.62 23.69
C LYS A 617 -3.96 20.82 22.73
N GLY A 618 -4.65 20.72 21.59
CA GLY A 618 -4.71 21.76 20.56
C GLY A 618 -3.42 21.93 19.76
N LEU A 619 -2.47 20.99 19.84
CA LEU A 619 -1.17 21.10 19.18
C LEU A 619 -1.17 20.53 17.77
N ILE A 620 -1.99 19.50 17.50
CA ILE A 620 -2.15 18.89 16.18
C ILE A 620 -3.65 18.75 15.89
N GLU A 621 -4.06 18.95 14.66
CA GLU A 621 -5.46 18.86 14.24
C GLU A 621 -5.70 17.73 13.25
N PHE A 622 -6.94 17.28 13.13
CA PHE A 622 -7.38 16.47 11.99
C PHE A 622 -7.42 17.37 10.75
N LYS A 623 -6.71 16.94 9.70
CA LYS A 623 -6.64 17.70 8.42
C LYS A 623 -7.80 17.34 7.48
N THR A 624 -8.99 17.15 8.03
CA THR A 624 -10.24 16.99 7.30
C THR A 624 -10.91 18.35 7.10
N ALA A 625 -11.92 18.43 6.24
CA ALA A 625 -12.68 19.67 6.04
C ALA A 625 -13.36 20.14 7.33
N SER A 626 -13.98 19.21 8.06
CA SER A 626 -14.66 19.50 9.33
C SER A 626 -13.71 19.69 10.52
N ARG A 627 -12.42 19.45 10.37
CA ARG A 627 -11.43 19.34 11.48
C ARG A 627 -11.79 18.28 12.53
N LYS A 628 -12.60 17.32 12.16
CA LYS A 628 -13.01 16.16 12.96
C LYS A 628 -12.76 14.86 12.19
N ILE A 629 -12.93 13.73 12.86
CA ILE A 629 -12.99 12.42 12.20
C ILE A 629 -14.24 12.39 11.31
N GLU A 630 -14.09 12.10 10.01
CA GLU A 630 -15.20 12.14 9.08
C GLU A 630 -15.79 10.76 8.79
N ILE A 631 -16.91 10.44 9.43
CA ILE A 631 -17.77 9.32 9.04
C ILE A 631 -18.50 9.67 7.74
N TYR A 632 -18.89 10.90 7.60
CA TYR A 632 -19.57 11.49 6.45
C TYR A 632 -18.62 12.49 5.77
N SER A 633 -18.01 12.11 4.66
CA SER A 633 -17.01 12.94 3.97
C SER A 633 -17.51 13.37 2.60
N GLU A 634 -17.76 14.66 2.46
CA GLU A 634 -18.23 15.29 1.21
C GLU A 634 -17.18 15.23 0.09
N ALA A 635 -15.92 14.92 0.41
CA ALA A 635 -14.88 14.68 -0.59
C ALA A 635 -15.12 13.39 -1.39
N MET A 636 -15.83 12.41 -0.84
CA MET A 636 -16.04 11.12 -1.51
C MET A 636 -16.83 11.23 -2.81
N PRO A 637 -17.99 11.91 -2.87
CA PRO A 637 -18.69 12.15 -4.13
C PRO A 637 -17.85 12.95 -5.14
N VAL A 638 -17.03 13.90 -4.69
CA VAL A 638 -16.11 14.65 -5.57
C VAL A 638 -15.09 13.73 -6.24
N TYR A 639 -14.68 12.68 -5.55
CA TYR A 639 -13.78 11.66 -6.08
C TYR A 639 -14.49 10.54 -6.87
N GLY A 640 -15.79 10.66 -7.12
CA GLY A 640 -16.55 9.72 -7.94
C GLY A 640 -17.18 8.53 -7.21
N TYR A 641 -17.27 8.58 -5.88
CA TYR A 641 -17.98 7.58 -5.08
C TYR A 641 -19.44 7.95 -4.88
N ASP A 642 -20.31 6.95 -4.77
CA ASP A 642 -21.76 7.15 -4.73
C ASP A 642 -22.30 7.86 -3.48
N ALA A 643 -21.54 7.79 -2.35
CA ALA A 643 -21.98 8.34 -1.08
C ALA A 643 -20.83 8.90 -0.24
N PRO A 644 -21.12 9.89 0.64
CA PRO A 644 -20.15 10.45 1.59
C PRO A 644 -19.72 9.48 2.69
N PHE A 645 -20.47 8.41 2.93
CA PHE A 645 -20.16 7.33 3.88
C PHE A 645 -19.77 6.04 3.12
N PRO A 646 -19.18 5.03 3.79
CA PRO A 646 -18.79 3.80 3.12
C PRO A 646 -19.98 3.01 2.59
N THR A 647 -19.85 2.54 1.35
CA THR A 647 -20.85 1.71 0.68
C THR A 647 -20.25 0.38 0.21
N TYR A 648 -21.12 -0.59 -0.02
CA TYR A 648 -20.78 -1.82 -0.70
C TYR A 648 -21.03 -1.70 -2.19
N ALA A 649 -20.06 -2.13 -2.98
CA ALA A 649 -20.26 -2.42 -4.40
C ALA A 649 -19.80 -3.86 -4.67
N GLU A 650 -20.62 -4.60 -5.43
CA GLU A 650 -20.26 -5.95 -5.89
C GLU A 650 -18.99 -5.87 -6.77
N PRO A 651 -18.05 -6.83 -6.70
CA PRO A 651 -16.93 -6.90 -7.62
C PRO A 651 -17.36 -6.77 -9.08
N ALA A 652 -16.56 -6.08 -9.89
CA ALA A 652 -16.87 -5.83 -11.31
C ALA A 652 -17.11 -7.12 -12.11
N GLU A 653 -16.42 -8.20 -11.72
CA GLU A 653 -16.66 -9.56 -12.23
C GLU A 653 -17.10 -10.48 -11.09
N GLY A 654 -18.14 -11.24 -11.31
CA GLY A 654 -18.63 -12.15 -10.28
C GLY A 654 -19.95 -12.82 -10.61
N PRO A 655 -20.41 -13.71 -9.71
CA PRO A 655 -21.67 -14.45 -9.94
C PRO A 655 -22.90 -13.54 -10.06
N LEU A 656 -22.86 -12.33 -9.49
CA LEU A 656 -23.99 -11.40 -9.50
C LEU A 656 -23.86 -10.33 -10.59
N THR A 657 -22.68 -9.79 -10.81
CA THR A 657 -22.44 -8.72 -11.81
C THR A 657 -22.30 -9.25 -13.24
N THR A 658 -21.65 -10.40 -13.39
CA THR A 658 -21.38 -11.00 -14.71
C THR A 658 -21.71 -12.50 -14.73
N PRO A 659 -22.98 -12.90 -14.52
CA PRO A 659 -23.37 -14.31 -14.36
C PRO A 659 -23.05 -15.16 -15.58
N GLU A 660 -23.11 -14.61 -16.79
CA GLU A 660 -22.77 -15.32 -18.03
C GLU A 660 -21.25 -15.62 -18.08
N LEU A 661 -20.43 -14.64 -17.74
CA LEU A 661 -18.99 -14.82 -17.65
C LEU A 661 -18.61 -15.81 -16.55
N TYR A 662 -19.34 -15.79 -15.41
CA TYR A 662 -19.15 -16.75 -14.33
C TYR A 662 -19.47 -18.20 -14.73
N GLN A 663 -20.39 -18.41 -15.65
CA GLN A 663 -20.64 -19.76 -16.19
C GLN A 663 -19.47 -20.28 -17.02
N GLU A 664 -18.75 -19.43 -17.74
CA GLU A 664 -17.58 -19.80 -18.54
C GLU A 664 -16.30 -19.88 -17.67
N TYR A 665 -16.16 -18.99 -16.70
CA TYR A 665 -15.02 -18.89 -15.79
C TYR A 665 -15.49 -19.05 -14.33
N PRO A 666 -15.79 -20.29 -13.88
CA PRO A 666 -16.57 -20.53 -12.66
C PRO A 666 -15.77 -20.45 -11.35
N PHE A 667 -14.59 -19.86 -11.36
CA PHE A 667 -13.80 -19.64 -10.17
C PHE A 667 -13.56 -18.16 -9.94
N ILE A 668 -13.67 -17.74 -8.69
CA ILE A 668 -13.20 -16.42 -8.26
C ILE A 668 -11.70 -16.51 -8.03
N LEU A 669 -10.95 -15.72 -8.79
CA LEU A 669 -9.51 -15.61 -8.69
C LEU A 669 -9.14 -14.56 -7.65
N THR A 670 -8.23 -14.93 -6.73
CA THR A 670 -7.50 -13.99 -5.89
C THR A 670 -6.02 -14.12 -6.16
N THR A 671 -5.34 -12.98 -6.33
CA THR A 671 -3.88 -12.94 -6.54
C THR A 671 -3.19 -12.16 -5.42
N GLY A 672 -1.87 -12.10 -5.46
CA GLY A 672 -1.10 -11.23 -4.59
C GLY A 672 -0.77 -11.80 -3.22
N ALA A 673 -1.11 -13.05 -2.92
CA ALA A 673 -0.58 -13.73 -1.75
C ALA A 673 0.95 -13.75 -1.82
N ARG A 674 1.62 -13.47 -0.68
CA ARG A 674 3.08 -13.52 -0.65
C ARG A 674 3.56 -14.97 -0.52
N ASP A 675 4.39 -15.40 -1.46
CA ASP A 675 5.21 -16.59 -1.29
C ASP A 675 6.22 -16.37 -0.16
N TYR A 676 6.33 -17.32 0.75
CA TYR A 676 7.20 -17.17 1.93
C TYR A 676 8.68 -16.91 1.58
N PRO A 677 9.31 -17.64 0.65
CA PRO A 677 10.73 -17.47 0.36
C PRO A 677 11.06 -16.24 -0.49
N PHE A 678 10.08 -15.66 -1.19
CA PHE A 678 10.32 -14.58 -2.15
C PHE A 678 9.74 -13.24 -1.68
N TYR A 679 10.30 -12.17 -2.23
CA TYR A 679 9.67 -10.86 -2.20
C TYR A 679 9.45 -10.40 -3.64
N HIS A 680 8.20 -10.38 -4.08
CA HIS A 680 7.86 -10.24 -5.50
C HIS A 680 8.55 -11.35 -6.33
N SER A 681 9.12 -11.00 -7.48
CA SER A 681 9.95 -11.91 -8.30
C SER A 681 11.42 -11.99 -7.85
N ALA A 682 11.81 -11.26 -6.81
CA ALA A 682 13.17 -11.26 -6.32
C ALA A 682 13.56 -12.61 -5.68
N TRP A 683 14.80 -13.02 -5.89
CA TRP A 683 15.41 -14.19 -5.26
C TRP A 683 14.94 -15.54 -5.79
N THR A 684 14.24 -15.59 -6.94
CA THR A 684 13.77 -16.85 -7.55
C THR A 684 14.90 -17.67 -8.18
N ASN A 685 16.07 -17.07 -8.42
CA ASN A 685 17.30 -17.72 -8.84
C ASN A 685 18.18 -18.21 -7.67
N ILE A 686 17.88 -17.84 -6.42
CA ILE A 686 18.67 -18.22 -5.24
C ILE A 686 18.26 -19.62 -4.77
N ALA A 687 19.20 -20.55 -4.70
CA ALA A 687 18.94 -21.95 -4.39
C ALA A 687 18.27 -22.16 -3.03
N ARG A 688 18.72 -21.45 -1.99
CA ARG A 688 18.11 -21.47 -0.65
C ARG A 688 16.60 -21.15 -0.67
N GLN A 689 16.18 -20.22 -1.49
CA GLN A 689 14.78 -19.84 -1.64
C GLN A 689 14.03 -20.82 -2.54
N ARG A 690 14.67 -21.21 -3.65
CA ARG A 690 14.06 -22.03 -4.67
C ARG A 690 13.78 -23.46 -4.21
N VAL A 691 14.55 -24.01 -3.27
CA VAL A 691 14.30 -25.33 -2.68
C VAL A 691 12.99 -25.35 -1.86
N ILE A 692 12.60 -24.22 -1.26
CA ILE A 692 11.35 -24.12 -0.48
C ILE A 692 10.15 -24.08 -1.41
N GLU A 693 10.25 -23.34 -2.51
CA GLU A 693 9.16 -23.17 -3.50
C GLU A 693 9.72 -23.31 -4.92
N PRO A 694 9.84 -24.56 -5.41
CA PRO A 694 10.52 -24.84 -6.69
C PRO A 694 9.70 -24.49 -7.93
N TRP A 695 8.35 -24.45 -7.84
CA TRP A 695 7.45 -24.34 -9.00
C TRP A 695 6.47 -23.20 -8.85
N PRO A 696 6.01 -22.59 -9.96
CA PRO A 696 4.81 -21.76 -9.93
C PRO A 696 3.59 -22.64 -9.61
N TYR A 697 2.64 -22.10 -8.82
CA TYR A 697 1.49 -22.88 -8.38
C TYR A 697 0.20 -22.05 -8.27
N VAL A 698 -0.92 -22.77 -8.24
CA VAL A 698 -2.26 -22.25 -7.88
C VAL A 698 -2.83 -23.10 -6.74
N GLU A 699 -3.34 -22.46 -5.70
CA GLU A 699 -4.05 -23.13 -4.62
C GLU A 699 -5.54 -23.28 -4.98
N MET A 700 -6.09 -24.46 -4.77
CA MET A 700 -7.49 -24.76 -5.03
C MET A 700 -8.08 -25.73 -4.02
N ASN A 701 -9.41 -25.69 -3.87
CA ASN A 701 -10.14 -26.57 -2.96
C ASN A 701 -10.11 -28.03 -3.44
N ASP A 702 -10.08 -29.00 -2.53
CA ASP A 702 -10.01 -30.44 -2.82
C ASP A 702 -11.30 -30.98 -3.50
N GLU A 703 -12.48 -30.45 -3.15
CA GLU A 703 -13.73 -30.84 -3.83
C GLU A 703 -13.78 -30.33 -5.26
N ASP A 704 -13.30 -29.09 -5.51
CA ASP A 704 -13.18 -28.54 -6.86
C ASP A 704 -12.16 -29.30 -7.70
N ALA A 705 -11.02 -29.66 -7.10
CA ALA A 705 -10.01 -30.48 -7.77
C ALA A 705 -10.55 -31.85 -8.15
N ALA A 706 -11.27 -32.51 -7.24
CA ALA A 706 -11.91 -33.79 -7.50
C ALA A 706 -12.95 -33.71 -8.64
N ARG A 707 -13.78 -32.66 -8.66
CA ARG A 707 -14.75 -32.39 -9.71
C ARG A 707 -14.10 -32.23 -11.08
N LEU A 708 -12.93 -31.58 -11.13
CA LEU A 708 -12.15 -31.40 -12.36
C LEU A 708 -11.16 -32.54 -12.65
N GLN A 709 -11.10 -33.54 -11.79
CA GLN A 709 -10.16 -34.64 -11.86
C GLN A 709 -8.68 -34.22 -11.84
N ILE A 710 -8.37 -33.10 -11.15
CA ILE A 710 -7.03 -32.57 -11.00
C ILE A 710 -6.42 -33.14 -9.71
N SER A 711 -5.18 -33.65 -9.81
CA SER A 711 -4.40 -34.14 -8.67
C SER A 711 -3.47 -33.09 -8.12
N ASP A 712 -3.09 -33.22 -6.83
CA ASP A 712 -2.07 -32.34 -6.23
C ASP A 712 -0.74 -32.48 -6.97
N GLY A 713 -0.08 -31.33 -7.26
CA GLY A 713 1.16 -31.27 -8.03
C GLY A 713 1.03 -31.42 -9.56
N GLU A 714 -0.18 -31.65 -10.08
CA GLU A 714 -0.44 -31.76 -11.51
C GLU A 714 -0.30 -30.39 -12.19
N TRP A 715 0.24 -30.36 -13.44
CA TRP A 715 0.27 -29.15 -14.24
C TRP A 715 -1.11 -28.79 -14.74
N VAL A 716 -1.49 -27.53 -14.59
CA VAL A 716 -2.79 -27.00 -14.99
C VAL A 716 -2.62 -25.68 -15.73
N TYR A 717 -3.60 -25.36 -16.56
CA TYR A 717 -3.81 -24.02 -17.09
C TYR A 717 -4.80 -23.28 -16.21
N VAL A 718 -4.46 -22.04 -15.86
CA VAL A 718 -5.40 -21.05 -15.31
C VAL A 718 -5.64 -20.00 -16.38
N GLN A 719 -6.92 -19.78 -16.71
CA GLN A 719 -7.33 -18.93 -17.82
C GLN A 719 -8.34 -17.89 -17.36
N SER A 720 -8.25 -16.68 -17.93
CA SER A 720 -9.26 -15.63 -17.85
C SER A 720 -9.58 -15.16 -19.29
N PRO A 721 -10.53 -14.26 -19.50
CA PRO A 721 -10.75 -13.66 -20.82
C PRO A 721 -9.53 -12.96 -21.42
N ARG A 722 -8.52 -12.63 -20.60
CA ARG A 722 -7.31 -11.86 -20.99
C ARG A 722 -6.13 -12.74 -21.38
N GLY A 723 -6.08 -13.95 -20.89
CA GLY A 723 -4.98 -14.85 -21.20
C GLY A 723 -4.95 -16.11 -20.36
N GLN A 724 -3.80 -16.79 -20.42
CA GLN A 724 -3.60 -18.10 -19.81
C GLN A 724 -2.20 -18.18 -19.22
N ILE A 725 -2.10 -18.88 -18.07
CA ILE A 725 -0.81 -19.25 -17.48
C ILE A 725 -0.75 -20.75 -17.17
N LYS A 726 0.47 -21.31 -17.08
CA LYS A 726 0.71 -22.72 -16.76
C LYS A 726 1.40 -22.85 -15.41
N VAL A 727 0.75 -23.52 -14.45
CA VAL A 727 1.22 -23.64 -13.07
C VAL A 727 0.90 -25.03 -12.50
N LYS A 728 1.45 -25.39 -11.35
CA LYS A 728 1.09 -26.63 -10.65
C LYS A 728 -0.11 -26.42 -9.72
N ALA A 729 -1.03 -27.36 -9.71
CA ALA A 729 -2.12 -27.38 -8.72
C ALA A 729 -1.58 -27.72 -7.34
N ARG A 730 -1.99 -26.94 -6.32
CA ARG A 730 -1.81 -27.22 -4.90
C ARG A 730 -3.19 -27.44 -4.30
N VAL A 731 -3.53 -28.69 -4.08
CA VAL A 731 -4.88 -29.10 -3.69
C VAL A 731 -4.97 -29.24 -2.18
N SER A 732 -5.92 -28.54 -1.54
CA SER A 732 -6.14 -28.65 -0.10
C SER A 732 -7.52 -28.14 0.31
N LYS A 733 -7.95 -28.45 1.53
CA LYS A 733 -9.16 -27.89 2.16
C LYS A 733 -9.00 -26.45 2.63
N ALA A 734 -7.79 -25.88 2.54
CA ALA A 734 -7.50 -24.54 3.03
C ALA A 734 -8.14 -23.44 2.17
N THR A 735 -8.27 -23.66 0.87
CA THR A 735 -8.86 -22.70 -0.07
C THR A 735 -10.37 -22.80 -0.03
N LEU A 736 -11.07 -21.68 -0.05
CA LEU A 736 -12.54 -21.62 -0.15
C LEU A 736 -12.99 -22.29 -1.45
N LYS A 737 -14.04 -23.11 -1.38
CA LYS A 737 -14.65 -23.73 -2.55
C LYS A 737 -15.15 -22.68 -3.56
N GLY A 738 -14.88 -22.89 -4.86
CA GLY A 738 -15.18 -21.92 -5.90
C GLY A 738 -14.17 -20.76 -6.00
N VAL A 739 -13.10 -20.78 -5.20
CA VAL A 739 -12.03 -19.79 -5.23
C VAL A 739 -10.72 -20.48 -5.62
N ILE A 740 -9.90 -19.79 -6.41
CA ILE A 740 -8.49 -20.16 -6.67
C ILE A 740 -7.57 -19.01 -6.27
N SER A 741 -6.41 -19.36 -5.71
CA SER A 741 -5.44 -18.39 -5.19
C SER A 741 -4.09 -18.55 -5.88
N LEU A 742 -3.60 -17.47 -6.49
CA LEU A 742 -2.29 -17.39 -7.11
C LEU A 742 -1.36 -16.50 -6.28
N PRO A 743 -0.11 -16.92 -6.01
CA PRO A 743 0.87 -16.03 -5.42
C PRO A 743 1.21 -14.89 -6.37
N ARG A 744 1.67 -13.77 -5.80
CA ARG A 744 2.14 -12.61 -6.55
C ARG A 744 3.34 -12.99 -7.41
N GLN A 745 3.35 -12.51 -8.67
CA GLN A 745 4.50 -12.66 -9.56
C GLN A 745 5.07 -14.09 -9.55
N ASN A 746 4.25 -15.03 -9.94
CA ASN A 746 4.48 -16.46 -9.78
C ASN A 746 5.55 -17.04 -10.76
N TYR A 747 6.09 -16.22 -11.67
CA TYR A 747 7.18 -16.65 -12.55
C TYR A 747 8.49 -16.86 -11.77
N LYS A 748 9.40 -17.64 -12.31
CA LYS A 748 10.63 -18.08 -11.66
C LYS A 748 11.79 -17.97 -12.66
N ASP A 749 12.93 -17.47 -12.21
CA ASP A 749 14.17 -17.54 -12.98
C ASP A 749 14.78 -18.94 -12.97
N ASP A 750 15.70 -19.22 -13.88
CA ASP A 750 16.52 -20.43 -13.82
C ASP A 750 17.31 -20.45 -12.49
N CYS A 751 17.31 -21.61 -11.83
CA CYS A 751 18.16 -21.85 -10.68
C CYS A 751 19.18 -22.96 -11.05
N LYS A 752 20.35 -22.54 -11.56
CA LYS A 752 21.39 -23.45 -12.10
C LYS A 752 21.91 -24.38 -11.03
N GLU A 753 22.08 -23.91 -9.80
CA GLU A 753 22.59 -24.69 -8.67
C GLU A 753 21.72 -25.92 -8.36
N LEU A 754 20.41 -25.79 -8.49
CA LEU A 754 19.44 -26.86 -8.26
C LEU A 754 19.02 -27.57 -9.56
N ASN A 755 19.52 -27.16 -10.70
CA ASN A 755 19.08 -27.64 -12.02
C ASN A 755 17.55 -27.52 -12.20
N LEU A 756 16.96 -26.43 -11.71
CA LEU A 756 15.54 -26.10 -11.85
C LEU A 756 15.34 -25.07 -12.97
N PRO A 757 14.43 -25.34 -13.92
CA PRO A 757 14.16 -24.43 -15.02
C PRO A 757 13.45 -23.18 -14.54
N GLY A 758 13.61 -22.11 -15.29
CA GLY A 758 12.79 -20.92 -15.21
C GLY A 758 11.37 -21.13 -15.75
N TYR A 759 10.50 -20.22 -15.40
CA TYR A 759 9.16 -20.06 -15.95
C TYR A 759 8.98 -18.56 -16.17
N ASP A 760 9.09 -18.11 -17.39
CA ASP A 760 9.16 -16.69 -17.72
C ASP A 760 7.83 -15.94 -17.41
N TRP A 761 7.87 -14.62 -17.48
CA TRP A 761 6.73 -13.76 -17.16
C TRP A 761 5.48 -14.05 -18.03
N ASP A 762 5.64 -14.49 -19.26
CA ASP A 762 4.56 -14.85 -20.19
C ASP A 762 3.98 -16.26 -19.94
N GLN A 763 4.62 -17.07 -19.10
CA GLN A 763 4.23 -18.46 -18.81
C GLN A 763 3.45 -18.60 -17.49
N ALA A 764 3.86 -17.85 -16.45
CA ALA A 764 3.36 -18.08 -15.09
C ALA A 764 2.96 -16.80 -14.33
N ASN A 765 3.04 -15.62 -14.93
CA ASN A 765 2.70 -14.38 -14.26
C ASN A 765 1.16 -14.21 -14.13
N PRO A 766 0.59 -14.15 -12.92
CA PRO A 766 -0.85 -13.98 -12.72
C PRO A 766 -1.39 -12.64 -13.25
N ASN A 767 -0.56 -11.64 -13.44
CA ASN A 767 -0.98 -10.34 -13.98
C ASN A 767 -1.47 -10.41 -15.44
N ILE A 768 -1.19 -11.50 -16.15
CA ILE A 768 -1.78 -11.81 -17.47
C ILE A 768 -3.30 -11.99 -17.38
N LEU A 769 -3.79 -12.44 -16.23
CA LEU A 769 -5.19 -12.79 -16.01
C LEU A 769 -6.04 -11.62 -15.52
N ILE A 770 -5.41 -10.51 -15.12
CA ILE A 770 -6.05 -9.40 -14.39
C ILE A 770 -6.59 -8.36 -15.37
N PRO A 771 -7.84 -7.84 -15.15
CA PRO A 771 -8.37 -6.76 -15.94
C PRO A 771 -7.75 -5.42 -15.58
N THR A 772 -7.71 -4.50 -16.55
CA THR A 772 -7.37 -3.08 -16.35
C THR A 772 -8.61 -2.21 -16.14
N ASP A 773 -9.77 -2.73 -16.54
CA ASP A 773 -11.08 -2.09 -16.41
C ASP A 773 -11.73 -2.44 -15.06
N GLY A 774 -12.74 -1.70 -14.64
CA GLY A 774 -13.46 -1.91 -13.38
C GLY A 774 -12.63 -1.53 -12.15
N SER A 775 -11.71 -0.62 -12.32
CA SER A 775 -10.92 -0.04 -11.25
C SER A 775 -11.76 0.77 -10.26
N ASP A 776 -11.26 0.95 -9.04
CA ASP A 776 -11.86 1.81 -8.03
C ASP A 776 -12.05 3.24 -8.57
N PRO A 777 -13.25 3.87 -8.41
CA PRO A 777 -13.60 5.09 -9.14
C PRO A 777 -12.65 6.27 -8.91
N GLY A 778 -12.28 6.54 -7.66
CA GLY A 778 -11.47 7.71 -7.30
C GLY A 778 -9.97 7.45 -7.37
N PHE A 779 -9.57 6.20 -7.14
CA PHE A 779 -8.16 5.83 -7.00
C PHE A 779 -7.60 5.02 -8.16
N GLY A 780 -8.45 4.30 -8.90
CA GLY A 780 -8.01 3.45 -10.01
C GLY A 780 -7.35 2.14 -9.57
N CYS A 781 -7.70 1.60 -8.40
CA CYS A 781 -7.16 0.31 -7.95
C CYS A 781 -7.50 -0.80 -8.93
N THR A 782 -6.49 -1.58 -9.31
CA THR A 782 -6.68 -2.74 -10.17
C THR A 782 -7.32 -3.89 -9.40
N PRO A 783 -8.38 -4.53 -9.93
CA PRO A 783 -9.08 -5.61 -9.25
C PRO A 783 -8.30 -6.93 -9.35
N MET A 784 -7.23 -7.06 -8.58
CA MET A 784 -6.43 -8.29 -8.46
C MET A 784 -7.13 -9.35 -7.59
N ARG A 785 -8.30 -9.03 -7.04
CA ARG A 785 -9.10 -9.91 -6.18
C ARG A 785 -10.56 -9.81 -6.59
N GLY A 786 -11.20 -10.97 -6.73
CA GLY A 786 -12.58 -11.04 -7.17
C GLY A 786 -12.77 -10.94 -8.69
N THR A 787 -11.75 -11.34 -9.48
CA THR A 787 -11.88 -11.54 -10.93
C THR A 787 -12.25 -12.99 -11.25
N LEU A 788 -12.66 -13.27 -12.48
CA LEU A 788 -13.10 -14.60 -12.87
C LEU A 788 -12.03 -15.38 -13.65
N ALA A 789 -11.95 -16.68 -13.36
CA ALA A 789 -11.03 -17.59 -14.04
C ALA A 789 -11.62 -19.00 -14.19
N ARG A 790 -11.01 -19.80 -15.07
CA ARG A 790 -11.22 -21.25 -15.14
C ARG A 790 -9.90 -21.97 -15.02
N ILE A 791 -9.97 -23.23 -14.61
CA ILE A 791 -8.82 -24.11 -14.46
C ILE A 791 -9.06 -25.41 -15.20
N SER A 792 -8.04 -25.91 -15.91
CA SER A 792 -8.07 -27.16 -16.64
C SER A 792 -6.71 -27.85 -16.58
N LYS A 793 -6.68 -29.18 -16.81
CA LYS A 793 -5.41 -29.92 -16.94
C LYS A 793 -4.57 -29.35 -18.08
N ALA A 794 -3.27 -29.26 -17.84
CA ALA A 794 -2.32 -29.01 -18.92
C ALA A 794 -1.91 -30.34 -19.52
N GLU A 795 -2.13 -30.51 -20.81
CA GLU A 795 -1.71 -31.67 -21.58
C GLU A 795 -0.17 -31.77 -21.63
#